data_9aa9b551e24c405170dab034773bc4e6
#
_entry.id   9aa9b551e24c405170dab034773bc4e6
#
_cell.length_a   1.000
_cell.length_b   1.000
_cell.length_c   1.000
_cell.angle_alpha   90.00
_cell.angle_beta   90.00
_cell.angle_gamma   90.00
#
_symmetry.space_group_name_H-M   'P 1'
#
loop_
_entity.id
_entity.type
_entity.pdbx_description
1 polymer ?
#
loop_
_entity_poly.entity_id
_entity_poly.type
_entity_poly.pdbx_seq_one_letter_code
_entity_poly.pdbx_strand_id
1 'polypeptide(L)'
;MKHHLSWRRRLLSMLLALAMVATVVPATAGAIGAEDTGEFLNGPYLMTPKSDSMVVVWELDEPVKSTITYGTGADDMQTVDVPVEEGAEYKGEAMHMYRARLTGLKPGTTYSYTVATEDGQTMEGHFRTLSENPDEVRFVLVSDTHRFETAEQVSEAIEAFDPDFILHTGDMVEGTGSQKDQFSYWFRNVGSFLHNVPVIYNSGNHDYGVYFDEYVTKVQKEQYHSNETGRNVSFRYGSVHFAMVDSNPWSLFELNSSAGGQVDPSTKAVVDESLNWLKDDLASDAAKTADFRVLTMHHPYDDALTRKYIPSIAEEGNVNIMFSGHTHLYFRYASANPERGTNTLYVTQGDARIGDGKIDTGKADQRLDDNYPNLLATGKGDMLEVTVKDGKMTYSNIGLKGDTEEVYETVSLSKDGQQLAYDNISITPDSIQSSGKVTVSAKVTNIGTGLAAARMCINDNGNKRWLYQFGQAGKERVVALEPGESAELSAQLELTELGKHTLEFAGYTRAVNVTFREATYVYNNLRTKLGDGEVSDPNSDLLCVKADVKNIGNEVGTATATLLVNDKEIESKPVHLEAGQTRSVEFRYTFPAGGTYTVKIGSSAEQKVTVLGSIQGTPIVRDKSGLGNDGIIRGNPTLVKYDGGWGLSLDGVDDYVEIPDNRNYVIDNGVTGMVWANVDRLAMGDEWDHNPLLMKGASISYGTNYLFRMAVRKTGMVTYGIGFDNDNGEYFWNDDESIEGAGVQLGNWVQYTGGFDRATGGTSWENTKLSGQIDAPDFDSVIKNWEGKSMYSGFSFHRHLLSNRGRGKTHTMLTGDIGQIRFYNAKLSEESNKTIYSNPSDKGPQGENLVVWLDFAPENIETDGMHVTEWRPVIGNLKEFSYETEITGAASAKAVIEISDDGETVKASREVDLANGKGTLDLTELGRAKYVRVCSRLHSSVTEDATDVPVLKSYTVVAGNCNT
;
A
#
# COMPACT_ATOMS: atom_id res chain seq x y z
N MET A 1 34.89 23.94 10.49
CA MET A 1 34.96 25.34 10.92
C MET A 1 33.57 26.01 10.92
N LYS A 2 32.48 25.23 11.07
CA LYS A 2 31.08 25.72 11.11
C LYS A 2 30.38 25.55 12.48
N HIS A 3 31.03 24.90 13.44
CA HIS A 3 30.46 24.67 14.78
C HIS A 3 30.56 25.84 15.77
N HIS A 4 31.19 26.99 15.41
CA HIS A 4 31.36 28.11 16.33
C HIS A 4 30.33 29.25 16.15
N LEU A 5 29.44 29.21 15.13
CA LEU A 5 28.43 30.28 14.94
C LEU A 5 27.10 30.00 15.68
N SER A 6 26.78 28.73 15.92
CA SER A 6 25.52 28.37 16.61
C SER A 6 25.50 28.77 18.10
N TRP A 7 26.65 28.72 18.77
CA TRP A 7 26.76 29.02 20.21
C TRP A 7 26.57 30.50 20.52
N ARG A 8 27.00 31.38 19.63
CA ARG A 8 26.82 32.85 19.83
C ARG A 8 25.39 33.32 19.58
N ARG A 9 24.62 32.64 18.73
CA ARG A 9 23.18 32.94 18.52
C ARG A 9 22.34 32.41 19.67
N ARG A 10 22.63 31.22 20.22
CA ARG A 10 21.98 30.70 21.44
C ARG A 10 22.17 31.57 22.68
N LEU A 11 23.30 32.28 22.80
CA LEU A 11 23.53 33.24 23.91
C LEU A 11 22.74 34.53 23.72
N LEU A 12 22.40 34.93 22.49
CA LEU A 12 21.66 36.18 22.25
C LEU A 12 20.15 36.00 22.51
N SER A 13 19.59 34.84 22.16
CA SER A 13 18.19 34.51 22.48
C SER A 13 17.95 34.28 23.97
N MET A 14 18.89 33.66 24.72
CA MET A 14 18.81 33.55 26.17
C MET A 14 18.99 34.88 26.89
N LEU A 15 19.76 35.83 26.35
CA LEU A 15 19.91 37.14 26.92
C LEU A 15 18.72 38.07 26.70
N LEU A 16 17.95 37.87 25.62
CA LEU A 16 16.68 38.58 25.40
C LEU A 16 15.56 38.05 26.30
N ALA A 17 15.50 36.73 26.54
CA ALA A 17 14.55 36.11 27.46
C ALA A 17 14.81 36.47 28.93
N LEU A 18 16.05 36.70 29.34
CA LEU A 18 16.38 37.08 30.71
C LEU A 18 16.18 38.57 30.99
N ALA A 19 16.00 39.43 30.01
CA ALA A 19 15.78 40.85 30.18
C ALA A 19 14.31 41.26 30.45
N MET A 20 13.37 40.34 30.28
CA MET A 20 11.92 40.58 30.47
C MET A 20 11.34 40.05 31.80
N VAL A 21 12.15 39.50 32.70
CA VAL A 21 11.67 39.03 34.01
C VAL A 21 12.02 40.05 35.10
N ALA A 22 11.34 41.15 35.15
CA ALA A 22 11.27 41.99 36.38
C ALA A 22 10.20 43.08 36.32
N THR A 23 8.92 42.72 36.44
CA THR A 23 7.95 43.55 37.16
C THR A 23 6.77 42.67 37.61
N VAL A 24 6.91 42.04 38.77
CA VAL A 24 5.77 41.42 39.45
C VAL A 24 5.11 42.45 40.30
N VAL A 25 3.85 42.76 40.06
CA VAL A 25 2.96 43.50 40.97
C VAL A 25 2.16 42.48 41.78
N PRO A 26 2.13 42.49 43.09
CA PRO A 26 1.38 41.52 43.87
C PRO A 26 -0.12 41.90 43.88
N ALA A 27 -0.96 40.99 43.39
CA ALA A 27 -2.41 41.10 43.53
C ALA A 27 -2.83 40.48 44.88
N THR A 28 -3.63 41.25 45.63
CA THR A 28 -4.25 40.84 46.90
C THR A 28 -5.43 39.92 46.64
N ALA A 29 -5.41 38.74 47.26
CA ALA A 29 -6.48 37.74 47.21
C ALA A 29 -7.75 38.25 47.93
N GLY A 30 -8.82 38.37 47.18
CA GLY A 30 -10.19 38.40 47.68
C GLY A 30 -10.93 37.16 47.21
N ALA A 31 -11.46 36.35 48.12
CA ALA A 31 -12.29 35.19 47.81
C ALA A 31 -13.62 35.63 47.21
N ILE A 32 -13.88 35.30 45.96
CA ILE A 32 -15.17 35.36 45.26
C ILE A 32 -15.50 33.96 44.75
N GLY A 33 -16.79 33.60 44.74
CA GLY A 33 -17.28 32.28 44.42
C GLY A 33 -16.80 31.70 43.09
N ALA A 34 -16.92 30.39 42.90
CA ALA A 34 -16.49 29.69 41.71
C ALA A 34 -17.12 30.38 40.45
N GLU A 35 -16.37 31.32 39.88
CA GLU A 35 -16.63 31.85 38.54
C GLU A 35 -15.97 30.87 37.54
N ASP A 36 -16.67 30.63 36.42
CA ASP A 36 -16.19 29.84 35.31
C ASP A 36 -14.86 30.43 34.86
N THR A 37 -13.78 29.65 35.02
CA THR A 37 -12.41 30.08 34.67
C THR A 37 -12.18 29.64 33.23
N GLY A 38 -11.91 30.57 32.31
CA GLY A 38 -11.60 30.30 30.91
C GLY A 38 -10.20 29.74 30.71
N GLU A 39 -10.05 28.42 30.79
CA GLU A 39 -8.76 27.77 30.50
C GLU A 39 -8.49 27.71 29.00
N PHE A 40 -7.22 27.89 28.59
CA PHE A 40 -6.82 27.69 27.23
C PHE A 40 -6.93 26.20 26.85
N LEU A 41 -7.88 25.88 25.99
CA LEU A 41 -7.99 24.54 25.39
C LEU A 41 -6.99 24.36 24.26
N ASN A 42 -6.91 25.34 23.33
CA ASN A 42 -6.07 25.29 22.16
C ASN A 42 -5.46 26.65 21.85
N GLY A 43 -4.20 26.68 21.45
CA GLY A 43 -3.48 27.89 21.08
C GLY A 43 -2.94 28.69 22.26
N PRO A 44 -2.52 29.99 22.04
CA PRO A 44 -2.64 30.69 20.76
C PRO A 44 -1.75 30.09 19.67
N TYR A 45 -2.19 30.16 18.45
CA TYR A 45 -1.41 29.78 17.27
C TYR A 45 -1.57 30.80 16.14
N LEU A 46 -0.55 30.88 15.28
CA LEU A 46 -0.43 31.89 14.25
C LEU A 46 -0.87 31.35 12.90
N MET A 47 -1.67 32.11 12.16
CA MET A 47 -2.16 31.74 10.84
C MET A 47 -2.08 32.89 9.83
N THR A 48 -2.08 32.51 8.57
CA THR A 48 -2.27 33.42 7.43
C THR A 48 -1.39 34.66 7.45
N PRO A 49 -0.04 34.49 7.50
CA PRO A 49 0.89 35.60 7.55
C PRO A 49 0.82 36.45 6.27
N LYS A 50 0.86 37.77 6.43
CA LYS A 50 1.01 38.75 5.36
C LYS A 50 2.05 39.80 5.74
N SER A 51 2.38 40.71 4.82
CA SER A 51 3.31 41.79 5.11
C SER A 51 2.74 42.83 6.08
N ASP A 52 1.43 42.97 6.16
CA ASP A 52 0.73 43.97 6.93
C ASP A 52 -0.27 43.39 7.96
N SER A 53 -0.37 42.09 8.07
CA SER A 53 -1.35 41.43 8.94
C SER A 53 -0.92 40.05 9.42
N MET A 54 -1.53 39.61 10.53
CA MET A 54 -1.41 38.27 11.13
C MET A 54 -2.71 37.90 11.81
N VAL A 55 -3.11 36.63 11.77
CA VAL A 55 -4.22 36.12 12.57
C VAL A 55 -3.66 35.28 13.70
N VAL A 56 -4.08 35.60 14.94
CA VAL A 56 -3.79 34.82 16.14
C VAL A 56 -5.07 34.17 16.59
N VAL A 57 -5.08 32.85 16.77
CA VAL A 57 -6.26 32.03 17.07
C VAL A 57 -6.05 31.29 18.38
N TRP A 58 -7.10 31.22 19.20
CA TRP A 58 -7.14 30.37 20.40
C TRP A 58 -8.56 29.94 20.73
N GLU A 59 -8.68 28.91 21.54
CA GLU A 59 -9.93 28.39 22.08
C GLU A 59 -9.86 28.33 23.59
N LEU A 60 -10.93 28.75 24.24
CA LEU A 60 -11.11 28.63 25.70
C LEU A 60 -12.23 27.61 25.99
N ASP A 61 -12.19 27.03 27.19
CA ASP A 61 -13.22 26.11 27.67
C ASP A 61 -14.54 26.82 27.95
N GLU A 62 -14.49 28.14 28.34
CA GLU A 62 -15.65 28.98 28.63
C GLU A 62 -15.57 30.30 27.84
N PRO A 63 -16.73 30.95 27.52
CA PRO A 63 -16.78 32.19 26.73
C PRO A 63 -16.47 33.45 27.56
N VAL A 64 -15.29 33.50 28.15
CA VAL A 64 -14.85 34.67 28.94
C VAL A 64 -14.26 35.76 28.05
N LYS A 65 -14.20 36.99 28.52
CA LYS A 65 -13.53 38.07 27.80
C LYS A 65 -12.06 37.75 27.62
N SER A 66 -11.55 37.98 26.42
CA SER A 66 -10.15 37.79 26.10
C SER A 66 -9.60 39.00 25.35
N THR A 67 -8.33 39.32 25.58
CA THR A 67 -7.61 40.40 24.93
C THR A 67 -6.32 39.93 24.33
N ILE A 68 -5.83 40.63 23.32
CA ILE A 68 -4.48 40.47 22.82
C ILE A 68 -3.74 41.80 22.89
N THR A 69 -2.57 41.76 23.50
CA THR A 69 -1.63 42.90 23.55
C THR A 69 -0.44 42.59 22.67
N TYR A 70 -0.11 43.45 21.70
CA TYR A 70 0.98 43.21 20.74
C TYR A 70 1.71 44.48 20.40
N GLY A 71 3.01 44.38 20.03
CA GLY A 71 3.84 45.52 19.65
C GLY A 71 5.28 45.10 19.30
N THR A 72 6.07 46.07 18.82
CA THR A 72 7.49 45.85 18.48
C THR A 72 8.43 46.13 19.65
N GLY A 73 7.92 46.69 20.73
CA GLY A 73 8.64 47.02 21.97
C GLY A 73 7.70 47.66 23.00
N ALA A 74 8.18 47.89 24.20
CA ALA A 74 7.37 48.36 25.33
C ALA A 74 6.62 49.69 25.10
N ASP A 75 7.11 50.52 24.19
CA ASP A 75 6.57 51.86 23.95
C ASP A 75 5.44 51.89 22.88
N ASP A 76 5.25 50.78 22.13
CA ASP A 76 4.26 50.73 21.07
C ASP A 76 3.24 49.59 21.21
N MET A 77 3.11 49.03 22.40
CA MET A 77 2.14 47.96 22.69
C MET A 77 0.70 48.45 22.52
N GLN A 78 -0.10 47.71 21.82
CA GLN A 78 -1.52 47.91 21.60
C GLN A 78 -2.32 46.76 22.17
N THR A 79 -3.41 47.07 22.85
CA THR A 79 -4.33 46.01 23.36
C THR A 79 -5.65 46.07 22.63
N VAL A 80 -6.15 44.93 22.19
CA VAL A 80 -7.41 44.75 21.48
C VAL A 80 -8.27 43.73 22.21
N ASP A 81 -9.54 44.06 22.43
CA ASP A 81 -10.54 43.13 22.92
C ASP A 81 -10.90 42.18 21.77
N VAL A 82 -10.88 40.87 22.01
CA VAL A 82 -11.24 39.84 21.02
C VAL A 82 -12.48 39.13 21.52
N PRO A 83 -13.63 39.33 20.85
CA PRO A 83 -14.87 38.64 21.23
C PRO A 83 -14.80 37.17 20.85
N VAL A 84 -15.52 36.31 21.61
CA VAL A 84 -15.77 34.94 21.22
C VAL A 84 -16.58 34.93 19.92
N GLU A 85 -16.23 34.08 18.98
CA GLU A 85 -17.01 33.93 17.75
C GLU A 85 -18.24 33.05 17.99
N GLU A 86 -19.41 33.56 17.56
CA GLU A 86 -20.69 32.84 17.70
C GLU A 86 -20.82 31.74 16.65
N GLY A 87 -21.47 30.63 17.03
CA GLY A 87 -21.94 29.61 16.12
C GLY A 87 -21.02 28.45 15.82
N ALA A 88 -19.86 28.37 16.43
CA ALA A 88 -19.04 27.16 16.40
C ALA A 88 -19.63 26.11 17.35
N GLU A 89 -20.18 25.02 16.81
CA GLU A 89 -20.83 23.96 17.58
C GLU A 89 -20.61 22.61 16.89
N TYR A 90 -20.36 21.59 17.69
CA TYR A 90 -20.34 20.20 17.21
C TYR A 90 -21.10 19.29 18.18
N LYS A 91 -22.12 18.59 17.66
CA LYS A 91 -22.99 17.67 18.43
C LYS A 91 -23.62 18.29 19.68
N GLY A 92 -23.89 19.59 19.64
CA GLY A 92 -24.51 20.33 20.77
C GLY A 92 -23.49 20.86 21.78
N GLU A 93 -22.19 20.72 21.55
CA GLU A 93 -21.11 21.31 22.35
C GLU A 93 -20.59 22.56 21.64
N ALA A 94 -20.62 23.70 22.33
CA ALA A 94 -20.09 24.97 21.81
C ALA A 94 -18.55 24.94 21.78
N MET A 95 -17.98 25.58 20.76
CA MET A 95 -16.56 25.88 20.65
C MET A 95 -16.36 27.38 20.91
N HIS A 96 -15.56 27.73 21.90
CA HIS A 96 -15.33 29.14 22.25
C HIS A 96 -14.07 29.65 21.55
N MET A 97 -14.23 29.94 20.25
CA MET A 97 -13.12 30.36 19.37
C MET A 97 -12.92 31.88 19.43
N TYR A 98 -11.66 32.28 19.44
CA TYR A 98 -11.21 33.67 19.38
C TYR A 98 -10.23 33.85 18.24
N ARG A 99 -10.43 34.86 17.40
CA ARG A 99 -9.58 35.15 16.25
C ARG A 99 -9.21 36.62 16.19
N ALA A 100 -8.03 36.94 16.64
CA ALA A 100 -7.49 38.28 16.56
C ALA A 100 -6.90 38.55 15.17
N ARG A 101 -7.57 39.40 14.39
CA ARG A 101 -7.12 39.81 13.05
C ARG A 101 -6.32 41.07 13.16
N LEU A 102 -5.00 40.93 13.36
CA LEU A 102 -4.07 42.06 13.52
C LEU A 102 -3.74 42.62 12.13
N THR A 103 -4.00 43.91 11.90
CA THR A 103 -3.82 44.62 10.63
C THR A 103 -3.05 45.91 10.79
N GLY A 104 -2.52 46.46 9.68
CA GLY A 104 -1.72 47.69 9.71
C GLY A 104 -0.33 47.49 10.28
N LEU A 105 0.16 46.28 10.28
CA LEU A 105 1.48 45.89 10.75
C LEU A 105 2.57 46.37 9.78
N LYS A 106 3.79 46.53 10.26
CA LYS A 106 4.95 46.87 9.44
C LYS A 106 5.53 45.61 8.78
N PRO A 107 5.85 45.63 7.49
CA PRO A 107 6.47 44.49 6.79
C PRO A 107 7.82 44.07 7.41
N GLY A 108 8.11 42.76 7.39
CA GLY A 108 9.38 42.19 7.83
C GLY A 108 9.73 42.48 9.28
N THR A 109 8.73 42.73 10.12
CA THR A 109 8.91 43.23 11.49
C THR A 109 8.45 42.15 12.49
N THR A 110 9.27 41.96 13.53
CA THR A 110 8.93 41.05 14.64
C THR A 110 8.09 41.77 15.68
N TYR A 111 6.97 41.17 16.06
CA TYR A 111 6.05 41.57 17.07
C TYR A 111 6.04 40.55 18.21
N SER A 112 6.06 41.04 19.47
CA SER A 112 5.70 40.23 20.62
C SER A 112 4.20 40.37 20.89
N TYR A 113 3.55 39.33 21.39
CA TYR A 113 2.16 39.40 21.78
C TYR A 113 1.90 38.62 23.08
N THR A 114 0.85 39.02 23.79
CA THR A 114 0.32 38.35 24.96
C THR A 114 -1.20 38.25 24.80
N VAL A 115 -1.76 37.05 24.84
CA VAL A 115 -3.18 36.83 24.98
C VAL A 115 -3.52 36.70 26.45
N ALA A 116 -4.54 37.40 26.91
CA ALA A 116 -4.97 37.40 28.31
C ALA A 116 -6.48 37.19 28.41
N THR A 117 -6.91 36.40 29.39
CA THR A 117 -8.33 36.22 29.76
C THR A 117 -8.71 37.11 30.93
N GLU A 118 -10.01 37.39 31.13
CA GLU A 118 -10.52 38.24 32.18
C GLU A 118 -10.16 37.74 33.60
N ASP A 119 -10.05 36.45 33.75
CA ASP A 119 -9.65 35.75 34.98
C ASP A 119 -8.14 35.73 35.25
N GLY A 120 -7.34 36.31 34.33
CA GLY A 120 -5.92 36.54 34.49
C GLY A 120 -4.97 35.46 33.98
N GLN A 121 -5.48 34.50 33.20
CA GLN A 121 -4.61 33.58 32.47
C GLN A 121 -3.93 34.31 31.31
N THR A 122 -2.68 33.97 31.02
CA THR A 122 -1.92 34.57 29.92
C THR A 122 -1.10 33.57 29.15
N MET A 123 -1.02 33.78 27.82
CA MET A 123 -0.12 33.06 26.93
C MET A 123 0.66 34.06 26.07
N GLU A 124 1.95 33.85 25.95
CA GLU A 124 2.85 34.75 25.23
C GLU A 124 3.44 34.09 23.99
N GLY A 125 3.78 34.92 23.01
CA GLY A 125 4.46 34.49 21.79
C GLY A 125 5.04 35.70 21.04
N HIS A 126 5.62 35.41 19.91
CA HIS A 126 6.06 36.42 18.94
C HIS A 126 5.80 35.95 17.51
N PHE A 127 5.74 36.88 16.57
CA PHE A 127 5.67 36.57 15.17
C PHE A 127 6.43 37.60 14.33
N ARG A 128 6.84 37.16 13.13
CA ARG A 128 7.38 38.07 12.13
C ARG A 128 6.39 38.22 10.99
N THR A 129 6.05 39.45 10.60
CA THR A 129 5.29 39.75 9.40
C THR A 129 6.12 39.38 8.16
N LEU A 130 5.48 39.00 7.08
CA LEU A 130 6.19 38.77 5.83
C LEU A 130 6.84 40.04 5.32
N SER A 131 7.96 39.91 4.60
CA SER A 131 8.57 41.03 3.92
C SER A 131 7.74 41.41 2.70
N GLU A 132 7.64 42.69 2.35
CA GLU A 132 6.91 43.14 1.17
C GLU A 132 7.60 42.71 -0.14
N ASN A 133 8.93 42.76 -0.16
CA ASN A 133 9.76 42.33 -1.29
C ASN A 133 10.94 41.50 -0.74
N PRO A 134 10.76 40.22 -0.45
CA PRO A 134 11.82 39.40 0.13
C PRO A 134 12.90 39.08 -0.91
N ASP A 135 14.17 39.25 -0.52
CA ASP A 135 15.32 38.76 -1.29
C ASP A 135 15.42 37.24 -1.22
N GLU A 136 14.86 36.64 -0.17
CA GLU A 136 14.87 35.21 0.11
C GLU A 136 13.54 34.80 0.73
N VAL A 137 12.93 33.69 0.26
CA VAL A 137 11.74 33.08 0.85
C VAL A 137 12.17 31.80 1.54
N ARG A 138 11.82 31.64 2.80
CA ARG A 138 12.17 30.48 3.62
C ARG A 138 10.92 29.88 4.23
N PHE A 139 10.69 28.59 4.01
CA PHE A 139 9.58 27.88 4.63
C PHE A 139 9.96 26.44 4.96
N VAL A 140 9.24 25.87 5.91
CA VAL A 140 9.39 24.47 6.31
C VAL A 140 8.13 23.72 5.90
N LEU A 141 8.29 22.48 5.44
CA LEU A 141 7.17 21.55 5.31
C LEU A 141 7.23 20.51 6.42
N VAL A 142 6.07 20.28 7.02
CA VAL A 142 5.79 19.18 7.95
C VAL A 142 4.52 18.47 7.52
N SER A 143 4.43 17.16 7.76
CA SER A 143 3.29 16.32 7.42
C SER A 143 3.10 15.22 8.45
N ASP A 144 1.89 14.63 8.45
CA ASP A 144 1.60 13.39 9.17
C ASP A 144 2.07 13.44 10.64
N THR A 145 1.80 14.56 11.29
CA THR A 145 2.21 14.79 12.67
C THR A 145 1.43 13.93 13.64
N HIS A 146 0.16 13.61 13.39
CA HIS A 146 -0.68 12.75 14.22
C HIS A 146 -0.60 13.07 15.72
N ARG A 147 -0.44 12.07 16.58
CA ARG A 147 -0.19 12.24 18.01
C ARG A 147 1.30 12.40 18.26
N PHE A 148 1.72 13.60 18.53
CA PHE A 148 3.13 13.91 18.78
C PHE A 148 3.51 13.73 20.25
N GLU A 149 4.39 12.77 20.54
CA GLU A 149 5.04 12.66 21.84
C GLU A 149 6.42 13.34 21.89
N THR A 150 6.89 13.95 20.76
CA THR A 150 8.27 14.38 20.59
C THR A 150 8.40 15.77 19.94
N ALA A 151 7.41 16.64 20.19
CA ALA A 151 7.28 17.94 19.55
C ALA A 151 8.43 18.93 19.83
N GLU A 152 9.12 18.82 20.95
CA GLU A 152 10.13 19.81 21.36
C GLU A 152 11.29 19.88 20.37
N GLN A 153 11.77 18.78 19.89
CA GLN A 153 12.92 18.70 18.96
C GLN A 153 12.56 19.17 17.54
N VAL A 154 11.33 18.90 17.07
CA VAL A 154 10.83 19.47 15.81
C VAL A 154 10.73 20.99 15.93
N SER A 155 10.24 21.49 17.07
CA SER A 155 10.18 22.92 17.35
C SER A 155 11.56 23.57 17.33
N GLU A 156 12.54 22.96 17.97
CA GLU A 156 13.93 23.47 17.98
C GLU A 156 14.53 23.51 16.56
N ALA A 157 14.30 22.50 15.74
CA ALA A 157 14.78 22.44 14.37
C ALA A 157 14.12 23.53 13.50
N ILE A 158 12.79 23.71 13.61
CA ILE A 158 12.05 24.75 12.90
C ILE A 158 12.53 26.14 13.31
N GLU A 159 12.65 26.41 14.62
CA GLU A 159 13.12 27.70 15.13
C GLU A 159 14.57 27.98 14.71
N ALA A 160 15.43 26.96 14.66
CA ALA A 160 16.81 27.09 14.20
C ALA A 160 16.91 27.44 12.70
N PHE A 161 16.01 26.95 11.89
CA PHE A 161 15.93 27.32 10.47
C PHE A 161 15.40 28.75 10.29
N ASP A 162 14.59 29.29 11.20
CA ASP A 162 13.99 30.63 11.16
C ASP A 162 13.16 30.85 9.87
N PRO A 163 12.09 30.06 9.62
CA PRO A 163 11.28 30.18 8.42
C PRO A 163 10.34 31.40 8.47
N ASP A 164 9.89 31.85 7.31
CA ASP A 164 8.82 32.86 7.20
C ASP A 164 7.45 32.26 7.60
N PHE A 165 7.23 30.97 7.30
CA PHE A 165 6.05 30.19 7.68
C PHE A 165 6.30 28.69 7.50
N ILE A 166 5.36 27.90 8.01
CA ILE A 166 5.32 26.45 7.86
C ILE A 166 4.15 26.08 6.93
N LEU A 167 4.35 25.13 6.03
CA LEU A 167 3.30 24.44 5.31
C LEU A 167 3.08 23.06 5.95
N HIS A 168 1.88 22.78 6.43
CA HIS A 168 1.50 21.47 6.93
C HIS A 168 0.66 20.76 5.89
N THR A 169 1.13 19.63 5.37
CA THR A 169 0.48 18.94 4.26
C THR A 169 -0.56 17.90 4.69
N GLY A 170 -1.09 17.99 5.90
CA GLY A 170 -2.23 17.20 6.38
C GLY A 170 -1.87 16.15 7.43
N ASP A 171 -2.90 15.50 7.95
CA ASP A 171 -2.85 14.53 9.04
C ASP A 171 -2.20 15.11 10.31
N MET A 172 -2.85 16.16 10.82
CA MET A 172 -2.51 16.75 12.12
C MET A 172 -2.84 15.80 13.27
N VAL A 173 -3.96 15.06 13.16
CA VAL A 173 -4.52 14.20 14.20
C VAL A 173 -4.55 12.73 13.77
N GLU A 174 -4.78 11.81 14.73
CA GLU A 174 -4.64 10.36 14.53
C GLU A 174 -5.88 9.70 13.91
N GLY A 175 -7.06 10.28 14.02
CA GLY A 175 -8.26 9.60 13.54
C GLY A 175 -9.51 10.46 13.46
N THR A 176 -10.51 9.94 12.76
CA THR A 176 -11.76 10.66 12.45
C THR A 176 -12.81 10.64 13.56
N GLY A 177 -12.67 9.87 14.62
CA GLY A 177 -13.75 9.53 15.54
C GLY A 177 -14.04 10.55 16.65
N SER A 178 -13.09 10.98 17.45
CA SER A 178 -13.26 11.91 18.58
C SER A 178 -12.35 13.12 18.41
N GLN A 179 -12.63 13.90 17.40
CA GLN A 179 -11.68 14.89 16.92
C GLN A 179 -11.35 16.00 17.94
N LYS A 180 -12.32 16.39 18.80
CA LYS A 180 -12.04 17.45 19.79
C LYS A 180 -10.82 17.17 20.64
N ASP A 181 -10.79 16.00 21.30
CA ASP A 181 -9.68 15.65 22.18
C ASP A 181 -8.36 15.50 21.42
N GLN A 182 -8.42 15.04 20.18
CA GLN A 182 -7.24 14.85 19.35
C GLN A 182 -6.65 16.17 18.88
N PHE A 183 -7.47 17.14 18.42
CA PHE A 183 -7.03 18.48 18.08
C PHE A 183 -6.50 19.22 19.32
N SER A 184 -7.19 19.13 20.46
CA SER A 184 -6.72 19.73 21.71
C SER A 184 -5.39 19.12 22.16
N TYR A 185 -5.21 17.81 21.99
CA TYR A 185 -3.94 17.17 22.25
C TYR A 185 -2.85 17.69 21.30
N TRP A 186 -3.16 17.80 20.00
CA TRP A 186 -2.22 18.28 18.99
C TRP A 186 -1.74 19.70 19.30
N PHE A 187 -2.66 20.66 19.52
CA PHE A 187 -2.31 22.06 19.81
C PHE A 187 -1.50 22.23 21.08
N ARG A 188 -1.70 21.37 22.09
CA ARG A 188 -0.93 21.44 23.35
C ARG A 188 0.45 20.80 23.26
N ASN A 189 0.63 19.80 22.38
CA ASN A 189 1.81 18.94 22.41
C ASN A 189 2.68 19.03 21.15
N VAL A 190 2.22 19.70 20.10
CA VAL A 190 2.98 19.80 18.85
C VAL A 190 4.17 20.76 18.95
N GLY A 191 4.21 21.58 19.98
CA GLY A 191 5.39 22.35 20.31
C GLY A 191 5.21 23.85 20.30
N SER A 192 6.21 24.52 20.84
CA SER A 192 6.22 25.96 21.03
C SER A 192 6.24 26.78 19.73
N PHE A 193 6.66 26.16 18.63
CA PHE A 193 6.72 26.87 17.35
C PHE A 193 5.36 27.45 16.91
N LEU A 194 4.23 26.81 17.28
CA LEU A 194 2.91 27.31 16.94
C LEU A 194 2.62 28.72 17.47
N HIS A 195 3.26 29.13 18.59
CA HIS A 195 3.15 30.46 19.15
C HIS A 195 4.04 31.48 18.44
N ASN A 196 5.02 31.02 17.65
CA ASN A 196 6.10 31.86 17.14
C ASN A 196 6.21 31.86 15.60
N VAL A 197 5.79 30.78 14.93
CA VAL A 197 5.85 30.63 13.48
C VAL A 197 4.46 30.34 12.93
N PRO A 198 3.96 31.13 11.96
CA PRO A 198 2.65 30.88 11.38
C PRO A 198 2.63 29.61 10.53
N VAL A 199 1.53 28.87 10.63
CA VAL A 199 1.31 27.63 9.88
C VAL A 199 0.15 27.79 8.92
N ILE A 200 0.32 27.27 7.69
CA ILE A 200 -0.69 27.20 6.65
C ILE A 200 -0.92 25.72 6.38
N TYR A 201 -2.19 25.28 6.38
CA TYR A 201 -2.55 23.87 6.43
C TYR A 201 -3.28 23.37 5.20
N ASN A 202 -2.92 22.18 4.72
CA ASN A 202 -3.83 21.31 3.98
C ASN A 202 -4.59 20.41 4.97
N SER A 203 -5.79 19.95 4.60
CA SER A 203 -6.46 18.86 5.32
C SER A 203 -5.95 17.50 4.85
N GLY A 204 -5.62 16.62 5.80
CA GLY A 204 -5.41 15.20 5.54
C GLY A 204 -6.69 14.39 5.72
N ASN A 205 -6.62 13.09 5.47
CA ASN A 205 -7.79 12.21 5.64
C ASN A 205 -8.16 11.97 7.11
N HIS A 206 -7.28 12.27 8.05
CA HIS A 206 -7.57 12.23 9.48
C HIS A 206 -8.13 13.55 10.03
N ASP A 207 -7.97 14.67 9.33
CA ASP A 207 -8.35 16.00 9.78
C ASP A 207 -9.73 16.44 9.27
N TYR A 208 -10.29 15.73 8.31
CA TYR A 208 -11.48 16.17 7.59
C TYR A 208 -12.71 16.26 8.51
N GLY A 209 -13.32 17.44 8.63
CA GLY A 209 -14.51 17.64 9.43
C GLY A 209 -14.64 19.02 10.06
N VAL A 210 -15.64 19.16 10.94
CA VAL A 210 -16.06 20.44 11.55
C VAL A 210 -14.93 21.08 12.37
N TYR A 211 -14.15 20.30 13.11
CA TYR A 211 -13.06 20.85 13.91
C TYR A 211 -11.95 21.46 13.05
N PHE A 212 -11.56 20.78 11.98
CA PHE A 212 -10.60 21.36 11.02
C PHE A 212 -11.14 22.63 10.38
N ASP A 213 -12.45 22.66 10.06
CA ASP A 213 -13.08 23.85 9.51
C ASP A 213 -13.07 25.02 10.49
N GLU A 214 -13.31 24.78 11.77
CA GLU A 214 -13.25 25.82 12.79
C GLU A 214 -11.84 26.31 13.09
N TYR A 215 -10.89 25.40 13.23
CA TYR A 215 -9.51 25.78 13.57
C TYR A 215 -8.76 26.39 12.40
N VAL A 216 -9.03 25.96 11.17
CA VAL A 216 -8.20 26.26 10.00
C VAL A 216 -8.98 26.87 8.85
N THR A 217 -9.96 26.15 8.30
CA THR A 217 -10.58 26.47 7.00
C THR A 217 -11.20 27.86 6.98
N LYS A 218 -11.91 28.25 8.04
CA LYS A 218 -12.55 29.57 8.13
C LYS A 218 -11.54 30.71 8.04
N VAL A 219 -10.41 30.59 8.74
CA VAL A 219 -9.35 31.60 8.76
C VAL A 219 -8.69 31.72 7.41
N GLN A 220 -8.32 30.59 6.81
CA GLN A 220 -7.65 30.57 5.50
C GLN A 220 -8.57 31.11 4.39
N LYS A 221 -9.86 30.73 4.41
CA LYS A 221 -10.87 31.22 3.46
C LYS A 221 -11.02 32.75 3.50
N GLU A 222 -10.98 33.36 4.66
CA GLU A 222 -11.11 34.82 4.81
C GLU A 222 -9.88 35.58 4.30
N GLN A 223 -8.72 34.97 4.39
CA GLN A 223 -7.45 35.67 4.21
C GLN A 223 -6.77 35.40 2.87
N TYR A 224 -7.04 34.27 2.24
CA TYR A 224 -6.40 33.86 0.98
C TYR A 224 -7.43 33.73 -0.16
N HIS A 225 -6.96 33.69 -1.38
CA HIS A 225 -7.80 33.30 -2.49
C HIS A 225 -8.23 31.83 -2.29
N SER A 226 -9.52 31.55 -2.32
CA SER A 226 -10.05 30.22 -1.98
C SER A 226 -11.21 29.80 -2.87
N ASN A 227 -11.46 28.50 -2.91
CA ASN A 227 -12.69 27.94 -3.46
C ASN A 227 -13.91 28.17 -2.51
N GLU A 228 -15.10 27.73 -2.93
CA GLU A 228 -16.33 27.92 -2.13
C GLU A 228 -16.26 27.27 -0.75
N THR A 229 -15.61 26.12 -0.61
CA THR A 229 -15.45 25.45 0.68
C THR A 229 -14.40 26.12 1.57
N GLY A 230 -13.43 26.83 0.99
CA GLY A 230 -12.27 27.39 1.70
C GLY A 230 -11.17 26.37 1.97
N ARG A 231 -11.30 25.14 1.46
CA ARG A 231 -10.31 24.08 1.66
C ARG A 231 -9.19 24.10 0.63
N ASN A 232 -9.47 24.64 -0.57
CA ASN A 232 -8.44 25.03 -1.53
C ASN A 232 -8.10 26.49 -1.31
N VAL A 233 -6.84 26.81 -1.14
CA VAL A 233 -6.37 28.18 -0.95
C VAL A 233 -5.09 28.44 -1.75
N SER A 234 -4.89 29.69 -2.18
CA SER A 234 -3.66 30.11 -2.78
C SER A 234 -3.22 31.50 -2.33
N PHE A 235 -1.93 31.72 -2.37
CA PHE A 235 -1.31 32.98 -2.05
C PHE A 235 0.04 33.12 -2.76
N ARG A 236 0.52 34.35 -2.84
CA ARG A 236 1.85 34.65 -3.36
C ARG A 236 2.72 35.27 -2.28
N TYR A 237 3.98 34.79 -2.19
CA TYR A 237 5.02 35.45 -1.38
C TYR A 237 6.32 35.55 -2.16
N GLY A 238 6.78 36.76 -2.37
CA GLY A 238 7.94 37.06 -3.18
C GLY A 238 7.82 36.50 -4.61
N SER A 239 8.80 35.72 -4.99
CA SER A 239 8.85 35.06 -6.31
C SER A 239 8.08 33.72 -6.40
N VAL A 240 7.40 33.28 -5.33
CA VAL A 240 6.73 31.98 -5.27
C VAL A 240 5.20 32.11 -5.19
N HIS A 241 4.49 31.40 -6.03
CA HIS A 241 3.05 31.18 -5.93
C HIS A 241 2.77 29.81 -5.30
N PHE A 242 1.94 29.80 -4.27
CA PHE A 242 1.53 28.59 -3.54
C PHE A 242 0.06 28.29 -3.83
N ALA A 243 -0.23 27.06 -4.28
CA ALA A 243 -1.57 26.53 -4.41
C ALA A 243 -1.69 25.30 -3.49
N MET A 244 -2.65 25.33 -2.59
CA MET A 244 -2.90 24.29 -1.61
C MET A 244 -4.27 23.68 -1.89
N VAL A 245 -4.33 22.38 -2.14
CA VAL A 245 -5.54 21.69 -2.61
C VAL A 245 -5.94 20.59 -1.64
N ASP A 246 -7.21 20.56 -1.31
CA ASP A 246 -7.82 19.44 -0.59
C ASP A 246 -7.99 18.24 -1.53
N SER A 247 -7.24 17.18 -1.26
CA SER A 247 -7.30 15.94 -2.04
C SER A 247 -8.30 14.91 -1.50
N ASN A 248 -8.93 15.16 -0.36
CA ASN A 248 -9.90 14.25 0.24
C ASN A 248 -11.11 13.94 -0.65
N PRO A 249 -11.67 14.90 -1.44
CA PRO A 249 -12.82 14.61 -2.28
C PRO A 249 -12.63 13.44 -3.24
N TRP A 250 -11.43 13.22 -3.77
CA TRP A 250 -11.20 12.05 -4.62
C TRP A 250 -10.56 10.88 -3.89
N SER A 251 -9.70 11.11 -2.94
CA SER A 251 -9.00 10.02 -2.25
C SER A 251 -9.78 9.43 -1.08
N LEU A 252 -10.45 10.25 -0.27
CA LEU A 252 -11.20 9.77 0.89
C LEU A 252 -12.56 9.16 0.49
N PHE A 253 -13.30 9.81 -0.40
CA PHE A 253 -14.65 9.36 -0.76
C PHE A 253 -14.65 8.24 -1.79
N GLU A 254 -13.60 8.10 -2.54
CA GLU A 254 -13.47 7.06 -3.52
C GLU A 254 -12.99 5.73 -2.95
N LEU A 255 -12.13 5.73 -1.93
CA LEU A 255 -11.70 4.50 -1.27
C LEU A 255 -12.87 3.70 -0.67
N ASN A 256 -13.98 4.35 -0.41
CA ASN A 256 -15.21 3.68 0.00
C ASN A 256 -16.01 3.17 -1.20
N SER A 257 -15.63 3.51 -2.40
CA SER A 257 -16.34 3.04 -3.56
C SER A 257 -15.75 1.71 -3.98
N SER A 258 -16.59 0.70 -3.96
CA SER A 258 -16.49 -0.48 -4.78
C SER A 258 -16.22 -0.18 -6.26
N ALA A 259 -16.12 1.07 -6.66
CA ALA A 259 -16.00 1.55 -8.03
C ALA A 259 -14.54 1.62 -8.56
N GLY A 260 -13.57 1.02 -7.89
CA GLY A 260 -12.22 0.76 -8.42
C GLY A 260 -11.54 1.93 -9.13
N GLY A 261 -11.35 3.04 -8.45
CA GLY A 261 -10.69 4.18 -9.05
C GLY A 261 -11.63 5.15 -9.76
N GLN A 262 -12.95 5.08 -9.56
CA GLN A 262 -13.92 6.05 -10.05
C GLN A 262 -14.54 6.85 -8.91
N VAL A 263 -14.61 8.16 -9.09
CA VAL A 263 -15.28 9.05 -8.13
C VAL A 263 -16.77 8.76 -8.12
N ASP A 264 -17.33 8.58 -6.94
CA ASP A 264 -18.77 8.49 -6.75
C ASP A 264 -19.47 9.66 -7.46
N PRO A 265 -20.50 9.42 -8.29
CA PRO A 265 -21.22 10.49 -8.97
C PRO A 265 -21.73 11.60 -8.05
N SER A 266 -22.07 11.28 -6.80
CA SER A 266 -22.50 12.27 -5.80
C SER A 266 -21.40 13.22 -5.34
N THR A 267 -20.14 12.79 -5.42
CA THR A 267 -18.97 13.60 -5.05
C THR A 267 -18.30 14.24 -6.27
N LYS A 268 -18.65 13.83 -7.48
CA LYS A 268 -18.04 14.31 -8.71
C LYS A 268 -18.08 15.83 -8.84
N ALA A 269 -19.16 16.47 -8.46
CA ALA A 269 -19.26 17.92 -8.54
C ALA A 269 -18.24 18.64 -7.65
N VAL A 270 -17.95 18.11 -6.48
CA VAL A 270 -16.94 18.65 -5.54
C VAL A 270 -15.55 18.46 -6.10
N VAL A 271 -15.27 17.29 -6.69
CA VAL A 271 -14.00 17.01 -7.36
C VAL A 271 -13.80 17.94 -8.55
N ASP A 272 -14.80 18.05 -9.43
CA ASP A 272 -14.72 18.92 -10.61
C ASP A 272 -14.54 20.40 -10.22
N GLU A 273 -15.23 20.87 -9.17
CA GLU A 273 -15.06 22.22 -8.61
C GLU A 273 -13.61 22.43 -8.15
N SER A 274 -13.09 21.53 -7.33
CA SER A 274 -11.72 21.61 -6.80
C SER A 274 -10.66 21.62 -7.90
N LEU A 275 -10.78 20.73 -8.89
CA LEU A 275 -9.85 20.67 -10.01
C LEU A 275 -9.95 21.88 -10.94
N ASN A 276 -11.16 22.40 -11.17
CA ASN A 276 -11.35 23.63 -11.97
C ASN A 276 -10.78 24.85 -11.26
N TRP A 277 -11.03 24.96 -9.94
CA TRP A 277 -10.41 26.02 -9.14
C TRP A 277 -8.88 26.01 -9.28
N LEU A 278 -8.24 24.84 -9.17
CA LEU A 278 -6.78 24.72 -9.33
C LEU A 278 -6.31 25.16 -10.74
N LYS A 279 -7.04 24.79 -11.79
CA LYS A 279 -6.73 25.24 -13.17
C LYS A 279 -6.80 26.76 -13.30
N ASP A 280 -7.87 27.35 -12.76
CA ASP A 280 -8.09 28.79 -12.82
C ASP A 280 -7.06 29.55 -11.98
N ASP A 281 -6.70 29.04 -10.81
CA ASP A 281 -5.67 29.61 -9.96
C ASP A 281 -4.30 29.61 -10.65
N LEU A 282 -3.88 28.48 -11.20
CA LEU A 282 -2.61 28.36 -11.94
C LEU A 282 -2.61 29.19 -13.23
N ALA A 283 -3.77 29.52 -13.78
CA ALA A 283 -3.92 30.44 -14.91
C ALA A 283 -3.97 31.92 -14.50
N SER A 284 -3.96 32.24 -13.22
CA SER A 284 -3.96 33.62 -12.69
C SER A 284 -2.69 34.37 -13.01
N ASP A 285 -2.74 35.71 -12.97
CA ASP A 285 -1.55 36.56 -13.12
C ASP A 285 -0.55 36.36 -11.99
N ALA A 286 -1.05 36.06 -10.77
CA ALA A 286 -0.21 35.77 -9.62
C ALA A 286 0.66 34.51 -9.84
N ALA A 287 0.08 33.45 -10.39
CA ALA A 287 0.81 32.23 -10.72
C ALA A 287 1.73 32.42 -11.93
N LYS A 288 1.24 33.03 -13.03
CA LYS A 288 2.01 33.20 -14.28
C LYS A 288 3.27 34.06 -14.14
N THR A 289 3.24 35.04 -13.26
CA THR A 289 4.37 35.94 -13.03
C THR A 289 5.32 35.49 -11.94
N ALA A 290 5.03 34.38 -11.25
CA ALA A 290 5.90 33.77 -10.26
C ALA A 290 7.06 33.02 -10.93
N ASP A 291 8.26 33.10 -10.33
CA ASP A 291 9.40 32.29 -10.75
C ASP A 291 9.14 30.80 -10.47
N PHE A 292 8.49 30.50 -9.34
CA PHE A 292 8.14 29.14 -8.94
C PHE A 292 6.66 29.03 -8.57
N ARG A 293 6.05 27.92 -8.96
CA ARG A 293 4.70 27.48 -8.58
C ARG A 293 4.83 26.21 -7.76
N VAL A 294 4.41 26.30 -6.50
CA VAL A 294 4.41 25.21 -5.53
C VAL A 294 2.97 24.75 -5.35
N LEU A 295 2.73 23.49 -5.56
CA LEU A 295 1.45 22.82 -5.28
C LEU A 295 1.61 21.99 -4.01
N THR A 296 0.64 22.07 -3.09
CA THR A 296 0.60 21.17 -1.93
C THR A 296 -0.75 20.49 -1.81
N MET A 297 -0.73 19.24 -1.37
CA MET A 297 -1.91 18.45 -1.02
C MET A 297 -1.51 17.29 -0.12
N HIS A 298 -2.48 16.64 0.51
CA HIS A 298 -2.14 15.54 1.41
C HIS A 298 -1.80 14.25 0.66
N HIS A 299 -2.70 13.79 -0.24
CA HIS A 299 -2.47 12.52 -0.95
C HIS A 299 -1.40 12.66 -2.02
N PRO A 300 -0.42 11.75 -2.04
CA PRO A 300 0.77 11.86 -2.88
C PRO A 300 0.53 11.47 -4.33
N TYR A 301 1.54 11.67 -5.16
CA TYR A 301 1.52 11.27 -6.58
C TYR A 301 1.28 9.76 -6.78
N ASP A 302 1.71 8.90 -5.87
CA ASP A 302 1.49 7.45 -5.94
C ASP A 302 0.05 7.01 -5.61
N ASP A 303 -0.78 7.90 -5.08
CA ASP A 303 -2.22 7.70 -5.04
C ASP A 303 -2.80 7.67 -6.48
N ALA A 304 -3.61 6.65 -6.77
CA ALA A 304 -4.07 6.37 -8.13
C ALA A 304 -4.87 7.53 -8.74
N LEU A 305 -5.62 8.27 -7.93
CA LEU A 305 -6.45 9.35 -8.39
C LEU A 305 -5.75 10.69 -8.42
N THR A 306 -4.89 10.98 -7.45
CA THR A 306 -3.96 12.09 -7.55
C THR A 306 -3.18 11.98 -8.87
N ARG A 307 -2.67 10.79 -9.18
CA ARG A 307 -1.99 10.51 -10.45
C ARG A 307 -2.87 10.67 -11.69
N LYS A 308 -4.16 10.35 -11.58
CA LYS A 308 -5.13 10.50 -12.66
C LYS A 308 -5.46 11.96 -12.95
N TYR A 309 -5.64 12.80 -11.93
CA TYR A 309 -6.17 14.14 -12.08
C TYR A 309 -5.10 15.24 -12.12
N ILE A 310 -4.09 15.15 -11.29
CA ILE A 310 -3.18 16.26 -10.99
C ILE A 310 -2.09 16.49 -12.05
N PRO A 311 -1.40 15.48 -12.60
CA PRO A 311 -0.25 15.72 -13.48
C PRO A 311 -0.57 16.58 -14.67
N SER A 312 -1.74 16.42 -15.32
CA SER A 312 -2.12 17.25 -16.45
C SER A 312 -2.32 18.72 -16.08
N ILE A 313 -2.94 18.96 -14.93
CA ILE A 313 -3.19 20.32 -14.45
C ILE A 313 -1.87 20.98 -14.01
N ALA A 314 -1.03 20.23 -13.29
CA ALA A 314 0.30 20.71 -12.88
C ALA A 314 1.19 21.08 -14.06
N GLU A 315 1.14 20.29 -15.15
CA GLU A 315 1.88 20.55 -16.38
C GLU A 315 1.41 21.81 -17.12
N GLU A 316 0.11 21.88 -17.38
CA GLU A 316 -0.51 23.02 -18.05
C GLU A 316 -0.27 24.31 -17.25
N GLY A 317 -0.30 24.19 -15.92
CA GLY A 317 -0.01 25.28 -15.00
C GLY A 317 1.47 25.57 -14.77
N ASN A 318 2.39 24.78 -15.36
CA ASN A 318 3.84 24.88 -15.14
C ASN A 318 4.23 24.83 -13.66
N VAL A 319 3.63 23.94 -12.88
CA VAL A 319 4.00 23.68 -11.51
C VAL A 319 5.44 23.14 -11.46
N ASN A 320 6.30 23.75 -10.63
CA ASN A 320 7.70 23.34 -10.50
C ASN A 320 7.86 22.16 -9.54
N ILE A 321 7.10 22.19 -8.44
CA ILE A 321 7.17 21.17 -7.40
C ILE A 321 5.80 20.97 -6.76
N MET A 322 5.47 19.71 -6.47
CA MET A 322 4.32 19.32 -5.66
C MET A 322 4.80 18.63 -4.39
N PHE A 323 4.38 19.13 -3.24
CA PHE A 323 4.62 18.50 -1.96
C PHE A 323 3.36 17.82 -1.42
N SER A 324 3.54 16.66 -0.79
CA SER A 324 2.46 15.83 -0.23
C SER A 324 2.94 15.06 1.00
N GLY A 325 2.01 14.40 1.70
CA GLY A 325 2.25 13.55 2.87
C GLY A 325 1.62 12.16 2.72
N HIS A 326 0.85 11.74 3.74
CA HIS A 326 -0.01 10.55 3.79
C HIS A 326 0.72 9.20 3.93
N THR A 327 1.83 9.00 3.28
CA THR A 327 2.48 7.67 3.24
C THR A 327 3.47 7.45 4.37
N HIS A 328 3.77 8.47 5.17
CA HIS A 328 4.75 8.45 6.25
C HIS A 328 6.16 8.06 5.79
N LEU A 329 6.45 8.24 4.50
CA LEU A 329 7.74 7.95 3.88
C LEU A 329 8.13 9.09 2.95
N TYR A 330 9.39 9.46 2.97
CA TYR A 330 9.90 10.42 2.01
C TYR A 330 10.14 9.77 0.65
N PHE A 331 9.58 10.38 -0.39
CA PHE A 331 9.78 9.98 -1.77
C PHE A 331 9.98 11.19 -2.65
N ARG A 332 10.79 11.05 -3.68
CA ARG A 332 10.97 12.06 -4.70
C ARG A 332 10.86 11.43 -6.08
N TYR A 333 9.97 11.96 -6.90
CA TYR A 333 9.86 11.57 -8.31
C TYR A 333 10.03 12.78 -9.21
N ALA A 334 10.88 12.70 -10.20
CA ALA A 334 10.84 13.63 -11.29
C ALA A 334 9.81 13.12 -12.29
N SER A 335 8.58 13.62 -12.20
CA SER A 335 7.45 13.35 -13.07
C SER A 335 7.37 11.96 -13.71
N ALA A 336 6.34 11.25 -13.45
CA ALA A 336 6.20 9.89 -13.93
C ALA A 336 5.08 9.68 -14.96
N ASN A 337 4.45 10.70 -15.50
CA ASN A 337 3.55 10.48 -16.61
C ASN A 337 4.31 10.60 -17.95
N PRO A 338 4.72 9.46 -18.56
CA PRO A 338 5.50 9.48 -19.78
C PRO A 338 4.71 10.06 -20.96
N GLU A 339 3.39 10.02 -20.94
CA GLU A 339 2.54 10.52 -22.01
C GLU A 339 2.44 12.05 -22.02
N ARG A 340 2.73 12.70 -20.91
CA ARG A 340 2.52 14.14 -20.75
C ARG A 340 3.77 14.96 -20.53
N GLY A 341 4.91 14.33 -20.35
CA GLY A 341 6.23 14.97 -20.39
C GLY A 341 6.47 16.05 -19.37
N THR A 342 6.29 15.80 -18.09
CA THR A 342 6.22 16.83 -17.07
C THR A 342 7.54 17.31 -16.54
N ASN A 343 7.63 18.61 -16.23
CA ASN A 343 8.73 19.25 -15.52
C ASN A 343 8.48 19.36 -14.01
N THR A 344 7.33 18.91 -13.53
CA THR A 344 6.97 18.94 -12.12
C THR A 344 7.76 17.90 -11.33
N LEU A 345 8.38 18.31 -10.25
CA LEU A 345 8.97 17.42 -9.26
C LEU A 345 7.90 17.08 -8.22
N TYR A 346 7.64 15.81 -8.00
CA TYR A 346 6.72 15.34 -6.96
C TYR A 346 7.52 14.87 -5.75
N VAL A 347 7.22 15.42 -4.59
CA VAL A 347 7.90 15.11 -3.34
C VAL A 347 6.86 14.72 -2.31
N THR A 348 6.96 13.52 -1.81
CA THR A 348 6.17 13.06 -0.67
C THR A 348 7.05 13.13 0.56
N GLN A 349 6.60 13.87 1.56
CA GLN A 349 7.30 14.00 2.82
C GLN A 349 6.96 12.80 3.71
N GLY A 350 7.92 12.38 4.53
CA GLY A 350 7.69 11.44 5.61
C GLY A 350 6.91 12.04 6.77
N ASP A 351 6.76 11.29 7.83
CA ASP A 351 6.12 11.82 9.03
C ASP A 351 7.13 12.67 9.83
N ALA A 352 6.71 13.86 10.29
CA ALA A 352 7.54 14.73 11.09
C ALA A 352 7.68 14.25 12.56
N ARG A 353 7.53 12.96 12.81
CA ARG A 353 7.76 12.32 14.11
C ARG A 353 9.22 11.95 14.26
N ILE A 354 9.78 12.10 15.44
CA ILE A 354 11.15 11.65 15.69
C ILE A 354 11.21 10.12 15.55
N GLY A 355 11.97 9.68 14.58
CA GLY A 355 12.21 8.29 14.30
C GLY A 355 13.47 7.73 14.96
N ASP A 356 13.72 6.44 14.76
CA ASP A 356 14.99 5.80 15.14
C ASP A 356 16.12 6.10 14.13
N GLY A 357 15.84 6.96 13.16
CA GLY A 357 16.78 7.43 12.12
C GLY A 357 17.30 6.32 11.23
N LYS A 358 16.64 5.19 11.15
CA LYS A 358 16.99 4.12 10.22
C LYS A 358 16.34 4.37 8.88
N ILE A 359 17.16 4.49 7.85
CA ILE A 359 16.72 4.38 6.48
C ILE A 359 16.19 2.96 6.29
N ASP A 360 14.88 2.79 6.13
CA ASP A 360 14.29 1.50 5.82
C ASP A 360 14.36 1.25 4.31
N THR A 361 15.56 1.01 3.82
CA THR A 361 15.81 0.72 2.40
C THR A 361 15.03 -0.51 1.93
N GLY A 362 14.72 -1.46 2.81
CA GLY A 362 13.97 -2.66 2.45
C GLY A 362 12.50 -2.39 2.09
N LYS A 363 11.85 -1.42 2.74
CA LYS A 363 10.48 -1.00 2.37
C LYS A 363 10.46 -0.04 1.20
N ALA A 364 11.47 0.79 1.09
CA ALA A 364 11.71 1.62 -0.07
C ALA A 364 11.94 0.75 -1.32
N ASP A 365 12.77 -0.29 -1.22
CA ASP A 365 13.04 -1.22 -2.31
C ASP A 365 11.79 -1.95 -2.80
N GLN A 366 10.84 -2.27 -1.94
CA GLN A 366 9.57 -2.89 -2.33
C GLN A 366 8.66 -1.96 -3.14
N ARG A 367 8.67 -0.65 -2.87
CA ARG A 367 7.98 0.36 -3.67
C ARG A 367 8.78 0.81 -4.89
N LEU A 368 10.10 0.87 -4.77
CA LEU A 368 11.02 1.12 -5.88
C LEU A 368 10.84 0.10 -7.00
N ASP A 369 10.38 -1.10 -6.66
CA ASP A 369 10.40 -2.23 -7.55
C ASP A 369 9.38 -2.14 -8.68
N ASP A 370 8.29 -1.41 -8.54
CA ASP A 370 7.23 -1.57 -9.51
C ASP A 370 7.07 -0.48 -10.57
N ASN A 371 7.35 0.80 -10.32
CA ASN A 371 7.12 1.82 -11.34
C ASN A 371 7.92 3.13 -11.23
N TYR A 372 8.81 3.30 -10.25
CA TYR A 372 9.42 4.61 -9.96
C TYR A 372 10.94 4.58 -9.82
N PRO A 373 11.69 4.74 -10.89
CA PRO A 373 13.14 4.88 -10.83
C PRO A 373 13.56 6.28 -10.36
N ASN A 374 14.65 6.38 -9.67
CA ASN A 374 15.19 7.57 -9.01
C ASN A 374 14.44 8.00 -7.75
N LEU A 375 13.96 7.04 -7.00
CA LEU A 375 13.37 7.23 -5.72
C LEU A 375 14.47 7.20 -4.66
N LEU A 376 14.62 8.28 -3.92
CA LEU A 376 15.23 8.21 -2.60
C LEU A 376 14.07 8.05 -1.60
N ALA A 377 14.10 7.01 -0.80
CA ALA A 377 13.14 6.80 0.26
C ALA A 377 13.88 6.78 1.59
N THR A 378 13.38 7.54 2.54
CA THR A 378 13.86 7.54 3.91
C THR A 378 12.74 7.08 4.84
N GLY A 379 13.09 6.52 5.97
CA GLY A 379 12.15 6.18 7.02
C GLY A 379 11.63 7.42 7.75
N LYS A 380 10.99 7.17 8.88
CA LYS A 380 10.31 8.15 9.73
C LYS A 380 11.21 9.28 10.23
N GLY A 381 10.57 10.42 10.46
CA GLY A 381 11.16 11.54 11.20
C GLY A 381 11.91 12.48 10.30
N ASP A 382 11.24 13.13 9.36
CA ASP A 382 11.83 14.15 8.52
C ASP A 382 10.97 15.41 8.42
N MET A 383 11.62 16.51 8.09
CA MET A 383 11.00 17.73 7.65
C MET A 383 11.75 18.28 6.44
N LEU A 384 11.13 19.14 5.66
CA LEU A 384 11.80 19.79 4.53
C LEU A 384 12.05 21.26 4.83
N GLU A 385 13.30 21.66 4.79
CA GLU A 385 13.70 23.07 4.80
C GLU A 385 13.79 23.58 3.36
N VAL A 386 13.04 24.62 3.03
CA VAL A 386 13.01 25.17 1.66
C VAL A 386 13.46 26.63 1.66
N THR A 387 14.36 26.93 0.73
CA THR A 387 14.87 28.27 0.48
C THR A 387 14.73 28.63 -1.00
N VAL A 388 14.14 29.80 -1.29
CA VAL A 388 14.06 30.35 -2.67
C VAL A 388 14.82 31.65 -2.72
N LYS A 389 15.88 31.68 -3.52
CA LYS A 389 16.78 32.83 -3.66
C LYS A 389 17.45 32.83 -5.03
N ASP A 390 17.66 34.03 -5.60
CA ASP A 390 18.40 34.20 -6.87
C ASP A 390 17.92 33.31 -8.01
N GLY A 391 16.59 33.09 -8.15
CA GLY A 391 15.98 32.25 -9.18
C GLY A 391 16.25 30.75 -9.00
N LYS A 392 16.57 30.33 -7.80
CA LYS A 392 16.81 28.96 -7.39
C LYS A 392 15.96 28.61 -6.17
N MET A 393 15.23 27.51 -6.26
CA MET A 393 14.56 26.88 -5.11
C MET A 393 15.39 25.69 -4.67
N THR A 394 15.76 25.65 -3.42
CA THR A 394 16.49 24.52 -2.83
C THR A 394 15.72 24.00 -1.64
N TYR A 395 15.47 22.71 -1.57
CA TYR A 395 15.00 22.07 -0.36
C TYR A 395 16.01 21.04 0.15
N SER A 396 16.08 20.91 1.46
CA SER A 396 16.84 19.87 2.15
C SER A 396 15.89 19.01 2.96
N ASN A 397 15.97 17.70 2.81
CA ASN A 397 15.30 16.76 3.69
C ASN A 397 16.14 16.57 4.95
N ILE A 398 15.60 17.02 6.09
CA ILE A 398 16.25 16.97 7.40
C ILE A 398 15.68 15.82 8.20
N GLY A 399 16.48 14.78 8.38
CA GLY A 399 16.14 13.66 9.26
C GLY A 399 16.26 14.05 10.72
N LEU A 400 15.21 13.79 11.50
CA LEU A 400 15.13 14.06 12.93
C LEU A 400 15.40 12.76 13.71
N LYS A 401 16.54 12.68 14.38
CA LYS A 401 17.01 11.49 15.10
C LYS A 401 17.40 11.81 16.52
N GLY A 402 16.46 11.67 17.46
CA GLY A 402 16.70 12.09 18.83
C GLY A 402 17.17 13.57 18.84
N ASP A 403 18.29 13.87 19.48
CA ASP A 403 18.85 15.22 19.56
C ASP A 403 19.73 15.60 18.36
N THR A 404 19.73 14.84 17.26
CA THR A 404 20.58 15.07 16.11
C THR A 404 19.77 15.24 14.82
N GLU A 405 20.20 16.22 14.02
CA GLU A 405 19.70 16.46 12.68
C GLU A 405 20.70 15.87 11.66
N GLU A 406 20.18 15.19 10.64
CA GLU A 406 20.96 14.67 9.53
C GLU A 406 20.33 15.11 8.20
N VAL A 407 21.11 15.70 7.31
CA VAL A 407 20.65 16.04 5.96
C VAL A 407 20.69 14.78 5.12
N TYR A 408 19.52 14.26 4.73
CA TYR A 408 19.44 13.09 3.86
C TYR A 408 19.72 13.42 2.39
N GLU A 409 19.13 14.49 1.91
CA GLU A 409 19.47 15.02 0.58
C GLU A 409 19.20 16.53 0.48
N THR A 410 19.78 17.15 -0.53
CA THR A 410 19.48 18.53 -0.92
C THR A 410 19.22 18.57 -2.42
N VAL A 411 18.08 19.11 -2.81
CA VAL A 411 17.66 19.23 -4.23
C VAL A 411 17.45 20.69 -4.59
N SER A 412 17.91 21.08 -5.77
CA SER A 412 17.74 22.43 -6.28
C SER A 412 16.98 22.42 -7.60
N LEU A 413 16.04 23.35 -7.76
CA LEU A 413 15.32 23.63 -9.00
C LEU A 413 15.68 25.03 -9.53
N SER A 414 15.78 25.17 -10.83
CA SER A 414 15.99 26.49 -11.50
C SER A 414 14.67 27.05 -12.00
N LYS A 415 14.46 28.36 -11.86
CA LYS A 415 13.32 29.06 -12.48
C LYS A 415 13.29 28.96 -14.00
N ASP A 416 14.46 28.80 -14.62
CA ASP A 416 14.63 28.70 -16.07
C ASP A 416 14.26 27.29 -16.61
N GLY A 417 13.82 26.40 -15.71
CA GLY A 417 13.40 25.03 -16.01
C GLY A 417 14.58 24.10 -16.29
N GLN A 418 14.27 22.92 -16.84
CA GLN A 418 15.24 21.88 -17.13
C GLN A 418 15.93 22.13 -18.48
N GLN A 419 17.27 22.04 -18.52
CA GLN A 419 18.06 22.20 -19.73
C GLN A 419 18.93 20.96 -19.97
N LEU A 420 18.61 20.21 -21.02
CA LEU A 420 19.28 18.97 -21.37
C LEU A 420 19.87 19.05 -22.79
N ALA A 421 21.12 18.60 -22.95
CA ALA A 421 21.76 18.40 -24.24
C ALA A 421 21.90 16.89 -24.53
N TYR A 422 21.68 16.48 -25.77
CA TYR A 422 21.76 15.10 -26.22
C TYR A 422 22.83 14.90 -27.27
N ASP A 423 23.73 13.94 -27.07
CA ASP A 423 24.82 13.56 -27.97
C ASP A 423 24.78 12.05 -28.27
N ASN A 424 25.55 11.60 -29.26
CA ASN A 424 25.73 10.19 -29.62
C ASN A 424 24.41 9.43 -29.85
N ILE A 425 23.44 10.09 -30.46
CA ILE A 425 22.12 9.50 -30.69
C ILE A 425 22.19 8.35 -31.69
N SER A 426 21.62 7.21 -31.37
CA SER A 426 21.51 6.06 -32.26
C SER A 426 20.12 5.41 -32.21
N ILE A 427 19.64 4.93 -33.35
CA ILE A 427 18.38 4.20 -33.50
C ILE A 427 18.66 2.94 -34.34
N THR A 428 18.49 1.75 -33.76
CA THR A 428 18.82 0.47 -34.40
C THR A 428 17.84 -0.63 -33.99
N PRO A 429 17.55 -1.62 -34.88
CA PRO A 429 17.93 -1.75 -36.30
C PRO A 429 17.12 -0.82 -37.24
N ASP A 430 17.43 -0.82 -38.53
CA ASP A 430 16.70 -0.07 -39.57
C ASP A 430 15.60 -0.89 -40.25
N SER A 431 15.48 -2.16 -39.93
CA SER A 431 14.40 -3.05 -40.37
C SER A 431 14.10 -4.14 -39.36
N ILE A 432 12.82 -4.46 -39.22
CA ILE A 432 12.30 -5.52 -38.35
C ILE A 432 11.24 -6.33 -39.10
N GLN A 433 11.12 -7.60 -38.77
CA GLN A 433 10.12 -8.48 -39.34
C GLN A 433 8.93 -8.59 -38.38
N SER A 434 7.72 -8.29 -38.84
CA SER A 434 6.46 -8.44 -38.18
C SER A 434 6.18 -7.41 -37.06
N SER A 435 6.79 -7.52 -35.95
CA SER A 435 6.86 -6.61 -34.84
C SER A 435 8.21 -6.82 -34.18
N GLY A 436 8.76 -5.78 -33.62
CA GLY A 436 10.06 -5.91 -32.99
C GLY A 436 10.46 -4.63 -32.27
N LYS A 437 11.59 -4.74 -31.59
CA LYS A 437 12.11 -3.66 -30.80
C LYS A 437 13.20 -2.92 -31.55
N VAL A 438 13.08 -1.61 -31.56
CA VAL A 438 14.12 -0.68 -31.98
C VAL A 438 14.75 -0.09 -30.72
N THR A 439 16.06 -0.20 -30.60
CA THR A 439 16.80 0.42 -29.52
C THR A 439 17.15 1.85 -29.91
N VAL A 440 16.80 2.79 -29.04
CA VAL A 440 17.19 4.19 -29.13
C VAL A 440 18.14 4.46 -28.00
N SER A 441 19.31 5.05 -28.28
CA SER A 441 20.29 5.41 -27.26
C SER A 441 20.83 6.80 -27.49
N ALA A 442 21.23 7.48 -26.41
CA ALA A 442 21.86 8.79 -26.43
C ALA A 442 22.63 9.05 -25.15
N LYS A 443 23.67 9.86 -25.21
CA LYS A 443 24.23 10.50 -24.03
C LYS A 443 23.45 11.78 -23.75
N VAL A 444 22.97 11.96 -22.52
CA VAL A 444 22.32 13.18 -22.06
C VAL A 444 23.19 13.90 -21.05
N THR A 445 23.24 15.22 -21.10
CA THR A 445 23.95 16.07 -20.14
C THR A 445 23.03 17.18 -19.66
N ASN A 446 22.93 17.38 -18.33
CA ASN A 446 22.27 18.54 -17.76
C ASN A 446 23.18 19.75 -17.89
N ILE A 447 22.81 20.67 -18.79
CA ILE A 447 23.52 21.95 -19.04
C ILE A 447 22.89 23.14 -18.29
N GLY A 448 21.85 22.87 -17.49
CA GLY A 448 21.14 23.86 -16.66
C GLY A 448 21.80 24.06 -15.29
N THR A 449 21.16 24.87 -14.47
CA THR A 449 21.64 25.26 -13.12
C THR A 449 20.86 24.58 -11.97
N GLY A 450 19.85 23.75 -12.28
CA GLY A 450 19.06 22.98 -11.31
C GLY A 450 18.97 21.52 -11.74
N LEU A 451 18.39 20.69 -10.87
CA LEU A 451 18.11 19.29 -11.17
C LEU A 451 17.29 19.16 -12.46
N ALA A 452 17.66 18.26 -13.34
CA ALA A 452 16.91 17.92 -14.54
C ALA A 452 16.60 16.42 -14.65
N ALA A 453 15.42 16.11 -15.17
CA ALA A 453 14.96 14.74 -15.36
C ALA A 453 15.02 14.35 -16.84
N ALA A 454 15.98 13.53 -17.22
CA ALA A 454 16.16 13.09 -18.60
C ALA A 454 15.22 11.93 -18.93
N ARG A 455 14.50 12.05 -20.05
CA ARG A 455 13.57 11.06 -20.59
C ARG A 455 13.73 10.93 -22.08
N MET A 456 13.21 9.85 -22.63
CA MET A 456 13.19 9.64 -24.06
C MET A 456 11.76 9.69 -24.61
N CYS A 457 11.50 10.70 -25.41
CA CYS A 457 10.27 10.81 -26.19
C CYS A 457 10.63 10.74 -27.67
N ILE A 458 10.10 9.75 -28.38
CA ILE A 458 10.31 9.60 -29.83
C ILE A 458 9.07 10.05 -30.58
N ASN A 459 9.27 10.76 -31.65
CA ASN A 459 8.24 11.01 -32.64
C ASN A 459 8.27 9.87 -33.67
N ASP A 460 7.20 9.08 -33.75
CA ASP A 460 7.00 8.02 -34.71
C ASP A 460 5.91 8.44 -35.72
N ASN A 461 6.30 8.82 -36.95
CA ASN A 461 5.40 9.31 -37.99
C ASN A 461 4.46 10.44 -37.52
N GLY A 462 4.92 11.32 -36.63
CA GLY A 462 4.13 12.42 -36.05
C GLY A 462 3.50 12.10 -34.70
N ASN A 463 3.53 10.85 -34.26
CA ASN A 463 2.99 10.44 -32.98
C ASN A 463 4.09 10.37 -31.90
N LYS A 464 3.87 11.04 -30.78
CA LYS A 464 4.81 10.99 -29.65
C LYS A 464 4.72 9.64 -28.93
N ARG A 465 5.87 8.99 -28.80
CA ARG A 465 6.05 7.74 -28.06
C ARG A 465 7.06 7.96 -26.95
N TRP A 466 6.64 7.77 -25.72
CA TRP A 466 7.53 7.83 -24.57
C TRP A 466 8.22 6.50 -24.39
N LEU A 467 9.54 6.50 -24.30
CA LEU A 467 10.34 5.31 -24.10
C LEU A 467 10.88 5.25 -22.69
N TYR A 468 10.95 4.04 -22.21
CA TYR A 468 11.47 3.74 -20.91
C TYR A 468 12.89 3.23 -21.01
N GLN A 469 13.76 3.71 -20.13
CA GLN A 469 15.14 3.27 -20.13
C GLN A 469 15.22 1.82 -19.67
N PHE A 470 15.99 0.98 -20.38
CA PHE A 470 16.31 -0.34 -19.92
C PHE A 470 17.16 -0.29 -18.64
N GLY A 471 16.55 -0.64 -17.55
CA GLY A 471 17.22 -1.03 -16.35
C GLY A 471 16.68 -2.40 -15.94
N GLN A 472 17.14 -2.97 -14.87
CA GLN A 472 16.62 -4.24 -14.37
C GLN A 472 15.10 -4.27 -14.45
N ALA A 473 14.52 -5.27 -15.15
CA ALA A 473 13.09 -5.58 -15.25
C ALA A 473 12.18 -4.73 -16.15
N GLY A 474 12.68 -4.04 -17.17
CA GLY A 474 11.81 -3.41 -18.19
C GLY A 474 10.93 -2.26 -17.70
N LYS A 475 11.34 -1.57 -16.65
CA LYS A 475 10.59 -0.50 -15.99
C LYS A 475 10.99 0.87 -16.50
N GLU A 476 10.02 1.80 -16.49
CA GLU A 476 10.21 3.20 -16.81
C GLU A 476 11.32 3.83 -15.97
N ARG A 477 12.28 4.49 -16.58
CA ARG A 477 13.28 5.26 -15.85
C ARG A 477 13.39 6.68 -16.36
N VAL A 478 13.16 7.59 -15.45
CA VAL A 478 13.62 8.97 -15.54
C VAL A 478 15.00 9.01 -14.90
N VAL A 479 15.97 9.58 -15.58
CA VAL A 479 17.31 9.77 -15.00
C VAL A 479 17.39 11.19 -14.48
N ALA A 480 17.51 11.36 -13.16
CA ALA A 480 17.75 12.64 -12.54
C ALA A 480 19.25 12.98 -12.66
N LEU A 481 19.54 14.19 -13.14
CA LEU A 481 20.90 14.68 -13.37
C LEU A 481 21.07 16.02 -12.65
N GLU A 482 22.09 16.09 -11.82
CA GLU A 482 22.57 17.35 -11.25
C GLU A 482 23.21 18.23 -12.33
N PRO A 483 23.38 19.56 -12.11
CA PRO A 483 24.05 20.46 -13.03
C PRO A 483 25.41 19.96 -13.46
N GLY A 484 25.62 19.80 -14.77
CA GLY A 484 26.86 19.30 -15.36
C GLY A 484 27.00 17.77 -15.42
N GLU A 485 26.09 17.03 -14.82
CA GLU A 485 26.08 15.58 -14.83
C GLU A 485 25.61 15.02 -16.18
N SER A 486 26.10 13.85 -16.55
CA SER A 486 25.75 13.15 -17.79
C SER A 486 25.40 11.72 -17.52
N ALA A 487 24.49 11.17 -18.32
CA ALA A 487 24.14 9.75 -18.31
C ALA A 487 23.96 9.20 -19.73
N GLU A 488 24.15 7.89 -19.87
CA GLU A 488 23.79 7.17 -21.09
C GLU A 488 22.34 6.69 -20.95
N LEU A 489 21.50 7.12 -21.89
CA LEU A 489 20.13 6.67 -22.02
C LEU A 489 20.04 5.58 -23.07
N SER A 490 19.32 4.51 -22.79
CA SER A 490 18.98 3.49 -23.75
C SER A 490 17.59 2.95 -23.50
N ALA A 491 16.73 2.97 -24.51
CA ALA A 491 15.36 2.51 -24.41
C ALA A 491 14.94 1.73 -25.65
N GLN A 492 13.93 0.89 -25.54
CA GLN A 492 13.37 0.12 -26.64
C GLN A 492 11.98 0.61 -27.00
N LEU A 493 11.79 0.92 -28.29
CA LEU A 493 10.50 1.18 -28.90
C LEU A 493 10.02 -0.09 -29.59
N GLU A 494 8.84 -0.54 -29.26
CA GLU A 494 8.20 -1.64 -29.97
C GLU A 494 7.40 -1.08 -31.17
N LEU A 495 7.69 -1.59 -32.36
CA LEU A 495 6.96 -1.28 -33.59
C LEU A 495 6.16 -2.51 -34.01
N THR A 496 4.85 -2.35 -34.12
CA THR A 496 3.91 -3.42 -34.47
C THR A 496 3.18 -3.18 -35.78
N GLU A 497 3.08 -1.92 -36.22
CA GLU A 497 2.44 -1.55 -37.47
C GLU A 497 3.35 -1.85 -38.66
N LEU A 498 2.76 -2.40 -39.72
CA LEU A 498 3.50 -2.68 -40.96
C LEU A 498 3.80 -1.39 -41.74
N GLY A 499 4.98 -1.33 -42.29
CA GLY A 499 5.38 -0.22 -43.16
C GLY A 499 6.62 0.53 -42.69
N LYS A 500 6.76 1.74 -43.21
CA LYS A 500 7.88 2.61 -42.88
C LYS A 500 7.54 3.50 -41.70
N HIS A 501 8.32 3.35 -40.63
CA HIS A 501 8.32 4.25 -39.49
C HIS A 501 9.46 5.27 -39.64
N THR A 502 9.15 6.54 -39.47
CA THR A 502 10.12 7.63 -39.42
C THR A 502 10.24 8.07 -37.98
N LEU A 503 11.30 7.60 -37.32
CA LEU A 503 11.58 7.86 -35.93
C LEU A 503 12.46 9.07 -35.73
N GLU A 504 12.05 10.02 -34.91
CA GLU A 504 12.80 11.24 -34.58
C GLU A 504 13.00 11.35 -33.09
N PHE A 505 14.25 11.57 -32.64
CA PHE A 505 14.61 11.84 -31.25
C PHE A 505 15.65 12.97 -31.19
N ALA A 506 15.36 14.02 -30.45
CA ALA A 506 16.26 15.17 -30.23
C ALA A 506 16.87 15.72 -31.55
N GLY A 507 16.08 15.79 -32.62
CA GLY A 507 16.49 16.26 -33.94
C GLY A 507 17.18 15.23 -34.83
N TYR A 508 17.46 14.03 -34.30
CA TYR A 508 18.00 12.92 -35.11
C TYR A 508 16.88 12.07 -35.67
N THR A 509 16.91 11.80 -36.98
CA THR A 509 15.84 11.08 -37.69
C THR A 509 16.37 9.79 -38.31
N ARG A 510 15.63 8.68 -38.14
CA ARG A 510 15.91 7.37 -38.75
C ARG A 510 14.65 6.71 -39.29
N ALA A 511 14.76 6.12 -40.48
CA ALA A 511 13.70 5.29 -41.02
C ALA A 511 13.90 3.83 -40.58
N VAL A 512 12.81 3.17 -40.12
CA VAL A 512 12.76 1.75 -39.79
C VAL A 512 11.61 1.10 -40.54
N ASN A 513 11.85 -0.02 -41.20
CA ASN A 513 10.81 -0.73 -41.93
C ASN A 513 10.32 -1.96 -41.19
N VAL A 514 8.99 -2.09 -41.03
CA VAL A 514 8.34 -3.28 -40.43
C VAL A 514 7.69 -4.10 -41.52
N THR A 515 8.10 -5.34 -41.69
CA THR A 515 7.62 -6.27 -42.71
C THR A 515 6.68 -7.33 -42.13
N PHE A 516 5.77 -7.88 -42.94
CA PHE A 516 4.78 -8.89 -42.52
C PHE A 516 5.41 -10.17 -41.98
N ARG A 517 4.74 -10.79 -40.99
CA ARG A 517 5.05 -12.10 -40.44
C ARG A 517 3.78 -12.81 -39.95
N GLU A 518 3.61 -14.11 -40.21
CA GLU A 518 2.53 -14.93 -39.68
C GLU A 518 2.53 -14.99 -38.16
N ALA A 519 1.40 -15.42 -37.55
CA ALA A 519 1.31 -15.56 -36.09
C ALA A 519 2.49 -16.40 -35.54
N THR A 520 3.28 -15.83 -34.73
CA THR A 520 4.50 -16.42 -34.17
C THR A 520 4.62 -16.03 -32.70
N TYR A 521 4.91 -17.00 -31.85
CA TYR A 521 4.86 -16.83 -30.42
C TYR A 521 6.26 -16.89 -29.79
N VAL A 522 6.53 -15.94 -28.89
CA VAL A 522 7.72 -15.92 -28.05
C VAL A 522 7.31 -15.96 -26.59
N TYR A 523 8.10 -16.67 -25.81
CA TYR A 523 7.88 -16.85 -24.38
C TYR A 523 9.04 -16.18 -23.62
N ASN A 524 8.70 -15.20 -22.79
CA ASN A 524 9.68 -14.39 -22.08
C ASN A 524 9.33 -14.29 -20.59
N ASN A 525 10.21 -13.67 -19.82
CA ASN A 525 9.95 -13.27 -18.45
C ASN A 525 9.45 -14.44 -17.57
N LEU A 526 10.15 -15.60 -17.68
CA LEU A 526 9.86 -16.75 -16.84
C LEU A 526 10.14 -16.38 -15.38
N ARG A 527 9.14 -16.56 -14.52
CA ARG A 527 9.22 -16.27 -13.09
C ARG A 527 8.78 -17.51 -12.33
N THR A 528 9.56 -17.91 -11.35
CA THR A 528 9.26 -19.07 -10.51
C THR A 528 9.24 -18.66 -9.05
N LYS A 529 8.28 -19.22 -8.29
CA LYS A 529 8.14 -18.98 -6.87
C LYS A 529 7.66 -20.26 -6.19
N LEU A 530 8.40 -20.71 -5.17
CA LEU A 530 7.91 -21.77 -4.29
C LEU A 530 6.84 -21.20 -3.34
N GLY A 531 5.78 -21.93 -3.12
CA GLY A 531 4.58 -21.52 -2.40
C GLY A 531 3.41 -21.25 -3.34
N ASP A 532 2.35 -20.66 -2.83
CA ASP A 532 1.09 -20.43 -3.54
C ASP A 532 1.10 -19.29 -4.57
N GLY A 533 2.25 -18.65 -4.74
CA GLY A 533 2.43 -17.53 -5.68
C GLY A 533 2.28 -16.15 -5.03
N GLU A 534 1.61 -16.02 -3.89
CA GLU A 534 1.52 -14.77 -3.11
C GLU A 534 2.61 -14.68 -2.06
N VAL A 535 2.80 -15.73 -1.28
CA VAL A 535 3.86 -15.82 -0.28
C VAL A 535 4.95 -16.76 -0.79
N SER A 536 6.21 -16.35 -0.69
CA SER A 536 7.34 -17.22 -0.98
C SER A 536 7.58 -18.12 0.23
N ASP A 537 7.37 -19.42 0.05
CA ASP A 537 7.76 -20.41 1.04
C ASP A 537 8.91 -21.27 0.48
N PRO A 538 10.14 -21.05 0.90
CA PRO A 538 11.30 -21.83 0.43
C PRO A 538 11.21 -23.31 0.82
N ASN A 539 10.36 -23.69 1.79
CA ASN A 539 10.15 -25.07 2.20
C ASN A 539 9.03 -25.76 1.43
N SER A 540 8.25 -25.00 0.65
CA SER A 540 7.14 -25.55 -0.14
C SER A 540 7.64 -26.43 -1.28
N ASP A 541 6.93 -27.52 -1.53
CA ASP A 541 7.04 -28.33 -2.73
C ASP A 541 6.16 -27.84 -3.87
N LEU A 542 5.25 -26.89 -3.61
CA LEU A 542 4.39 -26.24 -4.59
C LEU A 542 5.17 -25.15 -5.32
N LEU A 543 5.14 -25.17 -6.63
CA LEU A 543 5.71 -24.15 -7.51
C LEU A 543 4.60 -23.37 -8.20
N CYS A 544 4.64 -22.05 -8.09
CA CYS A 544 3.95 -21.15 -9.01
C CYS A 544 4.94 -20.68 -10.07
N VAL A 545 4.63 -20.90 -11.34
CA VAL A 545 5.48 -20.50 -12.47
C VAL A 545 4.68 -19.72 -13.48
N LYS A 546 5.19 -18.56 -13.89
CA LYS A 546 4.57 -17.66 -14.85
C LYS A 546 5.52 -17.32 -15.99
N ALA A 547 4.98 -17.14 -17.19
CA ALA A 547 5.70 -16.57 -18.32
C ALA A 547 4.79 -15.67 -19.12
N ASP A 548 5.39 -14.73 -19.82
CA ASP A 548 4.68 -13.86 -20.74
C ASP A 548 4.78 -14.44 -22.16
N VAL A 549 3.64 -14.68 -22.78
CA VAL A 549 3.50 -15.18 -24.16
C VAL A 549 3.12 -14.01 -25.04
N LYS A 550 3.94 -13.74 -26.06
CA LYS A 550 3.72 -12.66 -27.01
C LYS A 550 3.56 -13.19 -28.41
N ASN A 551 2.53 -12.74 -29.10
CA ASN A 551 2.42 -12.91 -30.54
C ASN A 551 3.25 -11.83 -31.26
N ILE A 552 4.36 -12.21 -31.84
CA ILE A 552 5.23 -11.32 -32.64
C ILE A 552 4.89 -11.33 -34.12
N GLY A 553 3.79 -11.96 -34.50
CA GLY A 553 3.22 -11.96 -35.85
C GLY A 553 2.21 -10.83 -36.08
N ASN A 554 1.76 -10.69 -37.28
CA ASN A 554 0.78 -9.70 -37.73
C ASN A 554 -0.65 -10.25 -37.81
N GLU A 555 -0.84 -11.52 -37.48
CA GLU A 555 -2.14 -12.22 -37.48
C GLU A 555 -2.51 -12.61 -36.05
N VAL A 556 -3.82 -12.66 -35.80
CA VAL A 556 -4.38 -13.27 -34.58
C VAL A 556 -4.10 -14.79 -34.58
N GLY A 557 -3.81 -15.33 -33.42
CA GLY A 557 -3.58 -16.77 -33.30
C GLY A 557 -3.62 -17.29 -31.89
N THR A 558 -3.50 -18.61 -31.75
CA THR A 558 -3.51 -19.26 -30.43
C THR A 558 -2.19 -20.00 -30.20
N ALA A 559 -1.45 -19.55 -29.21
CA ALA A 559 -0.26 -20.23 -28.72
C ALA A 559 -0.65 -21.39 -27.80
N THR A 560 0.13 -22.48 -27.81
CA THR A 560 0.04 -23.50 -26.78
C THR A 560 1.18 -23.30 -25.77
N ALA A 561 0.86 -22.78 -24.60
CA ALA A 561 1.84 -22.65 -23.54
C ALA A 561 1.95 -23.98 -22.79
N THR A 562 3.13 -24.59 -22.79
CA THR A 562 3.40 -25.88 -22.15
C THR A 562 4.42 -25.71 -21.03
N LEU A 563 4.04 -26.11 -19.81
CA LEU A 563 4.95 -26.23 -18.69
C LEU A 563 5.82 -27.49 -18.87
N LEU A 564 7.14 -27.33 -18.82
CA LEU A 564 8.09 -28.42 -18.80
C LEU A 564 8.90 -28.38 -17.48
N VAL A 565 9.00 -29.56 -16.87
CA VAL A 565 9.84 -29.78 -15.68
C VAL A 565 10.84 -30.91 -16.02
N ASN A 566 12.15 -30.63 -15.93
CA ASN A 566 13.21 -31.54 -16.39
C ASN A 566 12.93 -32.05 -17.82
N ASP A 567 12.55 -31.15 -18.73
CA ASP A 567 12.18 -31.41 -20.13
C ASP A 567 10.95 -32.32 -20.34
N LYS A 568 10.25 -32.70 -19.29
CA LYS A 568 9.00 -33.47 -19.38
C LYS A 568 7.81 -32.51 -19.40
N GLU A 569 6.91 -32.71 -20.35
CA GLU A 569 5.64 -31.98 -20.41
C GLU A 569 4.74 -32.36 -19.24
N ILE A 570 4.27 -31.34 -18.53
CA ILE A 570 3.40 -31.46 -17.36
C ILE A 570 1.97 -31.06 -17.72
N GLU A 571 1.80 -29.84 -18.27
CA GLU A 571 0.50 -29.28 -18.59
C GLU A 571 0.62 -28.31 -19.76
N SER A 572 -0.44 -28.19 -20.57
CA SER A 572 -0.51 -27.23 -21.67
C SER A 572 -1.79 -26.37 -21.58
N LYS A 573 -1.66 -25.05 -21.80
CA LYS A 573 -2.78 -24.10 -21.85
C LYS A 573 -2.82 -23.40 -23.21
N PRO A 574 -3.99 -23.25 -23.85
CA PRO A 574 -4.12 -22.39 -25.01
C PRO A 574 -4.13 -20.90 -24.58
N VAL A 575 -3.41 -20.07 -25.32
CA VAL A 575 -3.36 -18.61 -25.11
C VAL A 575 -3.71 -17.93 -26.42
N HIS A 576 -4.88 -17.33 -26.50
CA HIS A 576 -5.33 -16.60 -27.68
C HIS A 576 -4.74 -15.17 -27.65
N LEU A 577 -4.11 -14.75 -28.75
CA LEU A 577 -3.35 -13.49 -28.82
C LEU A 577 -3.61 -12.78 -30.15
N GLU A 578 -4.00 -11.51 -30.06
CA GLU A 578 -3.99 -10.60 -31.19
C GLU A 578 -2.56 -10.34 -31.67
N ALA A 579 -2.42 -9.77 -32.85
CA ALA A 579 -1.13 -9.31 -33.37
C ALA A 579 -0.45 -8.36 -32.38
N GLY A 580 0.78 -8.66 -31.98
CA GLY A 580 1.55 -7.86 -31.04
C GLY A 580 1.15 -8.02 -29.54
N GLN A 581 0.05 -8.69 -29.26
CA GLN A 581 -0.45 -8.84 -27.89
C GLN A 581 0.46 -9.74 -27.05
N THR A 582 0.59 -9.36 -25.76
CA THR A 582 1.24 -10.16 -24.73
C THR A 582 0.22 -10.54 -23.66
N ARG A 583 0.24 -11.78 -23.21
CA ARG A 583 -0.52 -12.26 -22.05
C ARG A 583 0.36 -13.10 -21.14
N SER A 584 0.15 -12.99 -19.83
CA SER A 584 0.81 -13.83 -18.86
C SER A 584 0.07 -15.15 -18.71
N VAL A 585 0.79 -16.26 -18.64
CA VAL A 585 0.26 -17.58 -18.35
C VAL A 585 0.89 -18.09 -17.06
N GLU A 586 0.06 -18.68 -16.21
CA GLU A 586 0.47 -19.26 -14.93
C GLU A 586 0.20 -20.75 -14.89
N PHE A 587 1.14 -21.49 -14.30
CA PHE A 587 1.02 -22.89 -13.96
C PHE A 587 1.37 -23.13 -12.50
N ARG A 588 0.79 -24.17 -11.94
CA ARG A 588 1.15 -24.68 -10.61
C ARG A 588 1.63 -26.11 -10.73
N TYR A 589 2.67 -26.46 -10.02
CA TYR A 589 3.27 -27.78 -10.05
C TYR A 589 3.80 -28.15 -8.67
N THR A 590 3.40 -29.33 -8.18
CA THR A 590 3.93 -29.87 -6.93
C THR A 590 5.07 -30.82 -7.25
N PHE A 591 6.25 -30.53 -6.70
CA PHE A 591 7.42 -31.38 -6.91
C PHE A 591 7.29 -32.67 -6.11
N PRO A 592 7.61 -33.83 -6.74
CA PRO A 592 7.44 -35.14 -6.09
C PRO A 592 8.50 -35.42 -5.01
N ALA A 593 9.57 -34.64 -4.95
CA ALA A 593 10.66 -34.81 -3.96
C ALA A 593 11.54 -33.54 -3.89
N GLY A 594 12.32 -33.44 -2.82
CA GLY A 594 13.40 -32.47 -2.76
C GLY A 594 14.45 -32.71 -3.85
N GLY A 595 15.04 -31.63 -4.36
CA GLY A 595 16.06 -31.67 -5.41
C GLY A 595 16.08 -30.39 -6.22
N THR A 596 16.94 -30.37 -7.24
CA THR A 596 17.02 -29.25 -8.18
C THR A 596 16.38 -29.65 -9.50
N TYR A 597 15.39 -28.90 -9.92
CA TYR A 597 14.61 -29.10 -11.14
C TYR A 597 14.86 -27.98 -12.12
N THR A 598 14.84 -28.28 -13.42
CA THR A 598 14.76 -27.28 -14.47
C THR A 598 13.31 -27.05 -14.86
N VAL A 599 12.91 -25.78 -14.96
CA VAL A 599 11.54 -25.37 -15.26
C VAL A 599 11.55 -24.41 -16.44
N LYS A 600 10.65 -24.60 -17.40
CA LYS A 600 10.41 -23.65 -18.50
C LYS A 600 8.95 -23.70 -18.98
N ILE A 601 8.50 -22.63 -19.62
CA ILE A 601 7.21 -22.58 -20.30
C ILE A 601 7.46 -22.35 -21.79
N GLY A 602 7.04 -23.31 -22.63
CA GLY A 602 7.28 -23.28 -24.08
C GLY A 602 8.77 -23.08 -24.41
N SER A 603 9.10 -22.04 -25.19
CA SER A 603 10.47 -21.72 -25.58
C SER A 603 11.16 -20.69 -24.64
N SER A 604 10.63 -20.44 -23.45
CA SER A 604 11.27 -19.53 -22.49
C SER A 604 12.66 -20.04 -22.06
N ALA A 605 13.49 -19.14 -21.55
CA ALA A 605 14.74 -19.54 -20.89
C ALA A 605 14.43 -20.45 -19.68
N GLU A 606 15.30 -21.43 -19.46
CA GLU A 606 15.18 -22.33 -18.30
C GLU A 606 15.54 -21.65 -16.99
N GLN A 607 14.80 -21.99 -15.96
CA GLN A 607 15.15 -21.64 -14.57
C GLN A 607 15.36 -22.90 -13.74
N LYS A 608 16.35 -22.86 -12.83
CA LYS A 608 16.56 -23.93 -11.86
C LYS A 608 15.85 -23.60 -10.57
N VAL A 609 15.03 -24.53 -10.09
CA VAL A 609 14.29 -24.42 -8.82
C VAL A 609 14.80 -25.52 -7.90
N THR A 610 15.27 -25.13 -6.70
CA THR A 610 15.71 -26.10 -5.70
C THR A 610 14.63 -26.21 -4.62
N VAL A 611 14.13 -27.42 -4.42
CA VAL A 611 13.15 -27.79 -3.40
C VAL A 611 13.88 -28.45 -2.26
N LEU A 612 13.69 -27.99 -1.02
CA LEU A 612 14.43 -28.48 0.15
C LEU A 612 13.99 -29.88 0.61
N GLY A 613 12.81 -30.34 0.21
CA GLY A 613 12.41 -31.74 0.33
C GLY A 613 11.94 -32.17 1.72
N SER A 614 11.28 -31.29 2.43
CA SER A 614 10.44 -31.73 3.57
C SER A 614 9.14 -32.33 3.02
N ILE A 615 8.76 -33.47 3.56
CA ILE A 615 7.50 -34.14 3.22
C ILE A 615 6.63 -34.09 4.48
N GLN A 616 5.47 -33.44 4.38
CA GLN A 616 4.52 -33.36 5.47
C GLN A 616 3.28 -34.22 5.17
N GLY A 617 2.89 -35.03 6.12
CA GLY A 617 1.64 -35.80 6.06
C GLY A 617 0.46 -34.90 6.44
N THR A 618 -0.01 -34.05 5.53
CA THR A 618 -1.06 -33.07 5.78
C THR A 618 -2.44 -33.74 5.62
N PRO A 619 -3.37 -33.61 6.58
CA PRO A 619 -4.73 -34.14 6.45
C PRO A 619 -5.51 -33.40 5.35
N ILE A 620 -6.32 -34.13 4.60
CA ILE A 620 -7.13 -33.62 3.49
C ILE A 620 -8.59 -33.92 3.77
N VAL A 621 -9.45 -32.88 3.72
CA VAL A 621 -10.90 -33.06 3.74
C VAL A 621 -11.42 -33.21 2.31
N ARG A 622 -12.14 -34.29 2.03
CA ARG A 622 -12.62 -34.64 0.69
C ARG A 622 -13.81 -33.76 0.28
N ASP A 623 -13.74 -33.27 -0.96
CA ASP A 623 -14.80 -32.49 -1.59
C ASP A 623 -16.01 -33.35 -1.96
N LYS A 624 -17.17 -33.06 -1.34
CA LYS A 624 -18.44 -33.74 -1.59
C LYS A 624 -19.22 -33.20 -2.78
N SER A 625 -18.75 -32.11 -3.44
CA SER A 625 -19.39 -31.62 -4.66
C SER A 625 -19.28 -32.65 -5.79
N GLY A 626 -18.22 -33.43 -5.79
CA GLY A 626 -17.86 -34.39 -6.85
C GLY A 626 -16.89 -33.84 -7.88
N LEU A 627 -16.37 -32.60 -7.69
CA LEU A 627 -15.44 -31.94 -8.60
C LEU A 627 -13.97 -32.08 -8.17
N GLY A 628 -13.71 -32.67 -7.00
CA GLY A 628 -12.36 -32.95 -6.51
C GLY A 628 -11.62 -31.71 -6.00
N ASN A 629 -12.33 -30.72 -5.50
CA ASN A 629 -11.78 -29.53 -4.88
C ASN A 629 -11.53 -29.76 -3.38
N ASP A 630 -10.67 -30.72 -3.07
CA ASP A 630 -10.35 -31.13 -1.72
C ASP A 630 -9.73 -29.98 -0.91
N GLY A 631 -10.01 -29.90 0.38
CA GLY A 631 -9.43 -28.95 1.30
C GLY A 631 -8.22 -29.54 2.03
N ILE A 632 -7.17 -28.74 2.19
CA ILE A 632 -5.96 -29.10 2.95
C ILE A 632 -6.07 -28.46 4.32
N ILE A 633 -6.03 -29.25 5.36
CA ILE A 633 -6.05 -28.77 6.76
C ILE A 633 -4.64 -28.34 7.13
N ARG A 634 -4.47 -27.08 7.51
CA ARG A 634 -3.20 -26.45 7.88
C ARG A 634 -3.17 -26.17 9.37
N GLY A 635 -1.96 -26.16 9.95
CA GLY A 635 -1.78 -25.98 11.39
C GLY A 635 -2.11 -27.28 12.16
N ASN A 636 -2.69 -27.11 13.32
CA ASN A 636 -3.05 -28.17 14.24
C ASN A 636 -4.47 -28.00 14.83
N PRO A 637 -5.49 -27.65 14.00
CA PRO A 637 -6.85 -27.49 14.50
C PRO A 637 -7.43 -28.80 15.04
N THR A 638 -8.39 -28.71 15.93
CA THR A 638 -9.07 -29.87 16.51
C THR A 638 -10.49 -29.99 15.96
N LEU A 639 -11.04 -31.23 15.99
CA LEU A 639 -12.41 -31.47 15.60
C LEU A 639 -13.37 -30.90 16.64
N VAL A 640 -14.47 -30.33 16.18
CA VAL A 640 -15.55 -29.82 17.03
C VAL A 640 -16.91 -30.23 16.46
N LYS A 641 -17.87 -30.52 17.33
CA LYS A 641 -19.26 -30.84 16.95
C LYS A 641 -20.15 -29.62 17.05
N TYR A 642 -21.06 -29.48 16.10
CA TYR A 642 -22.16 -28.52 16.15
C TYR A 642 -23.44 -29.11 15.55
N ASP A 643 -24.55 -28.39 15.62
CA ASP A 643 -25.86 -28.90 15.17
C ASP A 643 -25.88 -29.23 13.66
N GLY A 644 -25.01 -28.59 12.86
CA GLY A 644 -24.85 -28.83 11.41
C GLY A 644 -23.91 -29.97 11.05
N GLY A 645 -23.25 -30.63 12.04
CA GLY A 645 -22.28 -31.69 11.78
C GLY A 645 -20.97 -31.54 12.55
N TRP A 646 -19.85 -31.67 11.83
CA TRP A 646 -18.51 -31.52 12.35
C TRP A 646 -17.83 -30.26 11.76
N GLY A 647 -16.95 -29.68 12.54
CA GLY A 647 -16.13 -28.55 12.20
C GLY A 647 -14.69 -28.66 12.70
N LEU A 648 -13.90 -27.63 12.47
CA LEU A 648 -12.56 -27.46 13.00
C LEU A 648 -12.50 -26.25 13.93
N SER A 649 -11.88 -26.42 15.08
CA SER A 649 -11.58 -25.32 16.02
C SER A 649 -10.19 -24.79 15.74
N LEU A 650 -10.10 -23.47 15.45
CA LEU A 650 -8.92 -22.76 14.99
C LEU A 650 -8.38 -21.84 16.09
N ASP A 651 -7.08 -21.89 16.34
CA ASP A 651 -6.42 -21.15 17.42
C ASP A 651 -6.13 -19.66 17.11
N GLY A 652 -6.24 -19.26 15.85
CA GLY A 652 -5.92 -17.91 15.38
C GLY A 652 -4.42 -17.63 15.20
N VAL A 653 -3.59 -18.67 15.14
CA VAL A 653 -2.14 -18.57 14.98
C VAL A 653 -1.69 -19.09 13.62
N ASP A 654 -1.98 -20.35 13.30
CA ASP A 654 -1.58 -21.01 12.04
C ASP A 654 -2.59 -22.03 11.52
N ASP A 655 -3.79 -22.09 12.13
CA ASP A 655 -4.86 -23.03 11.77
C ASP A 655 -5.77 -22.46 10.68
N TYR A 656 -5.94 -23.19 9.58
CA TYR A 656 -6.87 -22.84 8.51
C TYR A 656 -7.12 -23.99 7.53
N VAL A 657 -8.06 -23.80 6.62
CA VAL A 657 -8.29 -24.69 5.49
C VAL A 657 -7.92 -23.99 4.19
N GLU A 658 -7.04 -24.62 3.43
CA GLU A 658 -6.66 -24.19 2.07
C GLU A 658 -7.36 -25.06 1.05
N ILE A 659 -8.06 -24.46 0.10
CA ILE A 659 -8.69 -25.13 -1.03
C ILE A 659 -7.90 -24.68 -2.26
N PRO A 660 -7.03 -25.54 -2.83
CA PRO A 660 -6.20 -25.20 -3.97
C PRO A 660 -7.03 -24.76 -5.18
N ASP A 661 -6.50 -23.83 -5.97
CA ASP A 661 -7.19 -23.36 -7.16
C ASP A 661 -7.43 -24.49 -8.17
N ASN A 662 -8.62 -24.46 -8.80
CA ASN A 662 -9.00 -25.42 -9.80
C ASN A 662 -9.79 -24.72 -10.93
N ARG A 663 -9.77 -25.29 -12.14
CA ARG A 663 -10.52 -24.80 -13.31
C ARG A 663 -12.03 -24.71 -13.08
N ASN A 664 -12.55 -25.45 -12.11
CA ASN A 664 -13.96 -25.46 -11.75
C ASN A 664 -14.44 -24.18 -11.04
N TYR A 665 -13.52 -23.28 -10.65
CA TYR A 665 -13.85 -21.99 -10.03
C TYR A 665 -14.16 -20.89 -11.03
N VAL A 666 -14.40 -21.19 -12.28
CA VAL A 666 -14.78 -20.19 -13.29
C VAL A 666 -16.13 -19.59 -12.90
N ILE A 667 -16.13 -18.27 -12.68
CA ILE A 667 -17.29 -17.49 -12.29
C ILE A 667 -17.58 -16.51 -13.42
N ASP A 668 -18.66 -16.77 -14.16
CA ASP A 668 -19.02 -15.90 -15.28
C ASP A 668 -19.92 -14.74 -14.85
N ASN A 669 -21.01 -15.02 -14.13
CA ASN A 669 -22.04 -14.04 -13.83
C ASN A 669 -22.43 -13.99 -12.33
N GLY A 670 -22.18 -15.05 -11.59
CA GLY A 670 -22.60 -15.11 -10.20
C GLY A 670 -21.75 -16.05 -9.34
N VAL A 671 -21.80 -15.83 -8.05
CA VAL A 671 -21.06 -16.60 -7.04
C VAL A 671 -21.83 -16.64 -5.73
N THR A 672 -21.65 -17.70 -4.96
CA THR A 672 -22.08 -17.73 -3.55
C THR A 672 -21.04 -18.48 -2.73
N GLY A 673 -20.54 -17.85 -1.67
CA GLY A 673 -19.82 -18.51 -0.59
C GLY A 673 -20.73 -18.74 0.61
N MET A 674 -20.53 -19.87 1.28
CA MET A 674 -21.29 -20.23 2.47
C MET A 674 -20.36 -20.96 3.46
N VAL A 675 -20.39 -20.54 4.73
CA VAL A 675 -19.63 -21.17 5.80
C VAL A 675 -20.43 -21.14 7.09
N TRP A 676 -20.43 -22.26 7.83
CA TRP A 676 -20.83 -22.27 9.23
C TRP A 676 -19.64 -21.88 10.07
N ALA A 677 -19.78 -20.87 10.89
CA ALA A 677 -18.69 -20.45 11.78
C ALA A 677 -19.21 -20.03 13.15
N ASN A 678 -18.37 -20.26 14.14
CA ASN A 678 -18.50 -19.71 15.48
C ASN A 678 -17.26 -18.86 15.74
N VAL A 679 -17.43 -17.55 15.86
CA VAL A 679 -16.34 -16.62 16.08
C VAL A 679 -16.19 -16.40 17.60
N ASP A 680 -15.06 -16.73 18.18
CA ASP A 680 -14.84 -16.62 19.61
C ASP A 680 -14.53 -15.18 20.03
N ARG A 681 -13.75 -14.48 19.24
CA ARG A 681 -13.35 -13.09 19.51
C ARG A 681 -13.13 -12.31 18.23
N LEU A 682 -13.34 -11.00 18.32
CA LEU A 682 -13.00 -10.09 17.20
C LEU A 682 -11.49 -9.97 17.02
N ALA A 683 -11.07 -9.72 15.80
CA ALA A 683 -9.68 -9.45 15.49
C ALA A 683 -9.14 -8.28 16.34
N MET A 684 -7.95 -8.47 16.92
CA MET A 684 -7.28 -7.49 17.76
C MET A 684 -6.09 -6.91 17.00
N GLY A 685 -6.25 -5.71 16.48
CA GLY A 685 -5.22 -5.07 15.70
C GLY A 685 -5.64 -3.68 15.25
N ASP A 686 -5.13 -3.22 14.11
CA ASP A 686 -5.58 -1.97 13.53
C ASP A 686 -6.99 -2.11 12.90
N GLU A 687 -7.53 -1.02 12.39
CA GLU A 687 -8.91 -0.99 11.85
C GLU A 687 -9.14 -1.92 10.66
N TRP A 688 -8.07 -2.36 10.01
CA TRP A 688 -8.11 -3.25 8.85
C TRP A 688 -8.00 -4.73 9.20
N ASP A 689 -7.72 -5.08 10.47
CA ASP A 689 -7.71 -6.47 10.92
C ASP A 689 -9.14 -7.04 10.93
N HIS A 690 -9.27 -8.26 10.42
CA HIS A 690 -10.55 -8.97 10.34
C HIS A 690 -10.37 -10.46 10.63
N ASN A 691 -11.45 -11.13 11.01
CA ASN A 691 -11.53 -12.59 11.11
C ASN A 691 -12.00 -13.13 9.74
N PRO A 692 -11.15 -13.78 8.96
CA PRO A 692 -11.52 -14.32 7.65
C PRO A 692 -12.39 -15.56 7.80
N LEU A 693 -13.55 -15.57 7.16
CA LEU A 693 -14.45 -16.72 7.14
C LEU A 693 -14.24 -17.54 5.86
N LEU A 694 -14.31 -16.88 4.69
CA LEU A 694 -14.05 -17.51 3.40
C LEU A 694 -13.52 -16.46 2.43
N MET A 695 -12.33 -16.72 1.89
CA MET A 695 -11.60 -15.77 1.05
C MET A 695 -11.05 -16.46 -0.18
N LYS A 696 -11.27 -15.88 -1.38
CA LYS A 696 -10.55 -16.27 -2.58
C LYS A 696 -9.82 -15.07 -3.14
N GLY A 697 -8.50 -15.20 -3.32
CA GLY A 697 -7.60 -14.10 -3.66
C GLY A 697 -6.83 -13.57 -2.46
N ALA A 698 -6.20 -12.40 -2.57
CA ALA A 698 -5.40 -11.79 -1.53
C ALA A 698 -5.83 -10.35 -1.27
N SER A 699 -5.80 -9.91 -0.03
CA SER A 699 -5.91 -8.50 0.32
C SER A 699 -4.59 -7.80 0.08
N ILE A 700 -4.65 -6.72 -0.71
CA ILE A 700 -3.55 -5.75 -0.79
C ILE A 700 -4.16 -4.43 -0.30
N SER A 701 -3.61 -3.80 0.74
CA SER A 701 -4.07 -2.50 1.19
C SER A 701 -3.93 -1.48 0.05
N TYR A 702 -4.99 -0.83 -0.35
CA TYR A 702 -5.14 0.09 -1.49
C TYR A 702 -5.27 -0.52 -2.90
N GLY A 703 -5.49 -1.79 -3.01
CA GLY A 703 -5.83 -2.41 -4.28
C GLY A 703 -6.33 -3.79 -3.97
N THR A 704 -7.60 -3.90 -3.85
CA THR A 704 -8.25 -5.14 -3.45
C THR A 704 -8.15 -6.15 -4.57
N ASN A 705 -7.51 -7.27 -4.26
CA ASN A 705 -7.31 -8.38 -5.19
C ASN A 705 -8.12 -9.61 -4.79
N TYR A 706 -9.30 -9.41 -4.20
CA TYR A 706 -10.21 -10.52 -3.95
C TYR A 706 -11.05 -10.83 -5.18
N LEU A 707 -11.29 -12.11 -5.39
CA LEU A 707 -12.43 -12.54 -6.18
C LEU A 707 -13.68 -12.55 -5.32
N PHE A 708 -13.57 -13.13 -4.12
CA PHE A 708 -14.64 -13.26 -3.15
C PHE A 708 -14.11 -13.06 -1.73
N ARG A 709 -14.84 -12.30 -0.92
CA ARG A 709 -14.50 -12.03 0.47
C ARG A 709 -15.71 -12.24 1.37
N MET A 710 -15.50 -12.95 2.46
CA MET A 710 -16.39 -13.05 3.60
C MET A 710 -15.56 -12.97 4.88
N ALA A 711 -15.73 -11.94 5.68
CA ALA A 711 -14.92 -11.70 6.88
C ALA A 711 -15.70 -10.94 7.95
N VAL A 712 -15.30 -11.10 9.22
CA VAL A 712 -15.81 -10.30 10.34
C VAL A 712 -14.81 -9.21 10.69
N ARG A 713 -15.21 -7.95 10.59
CA ARG A 713 -14.39 -6.80 11.01
C ARG A 713 -14.25 -6.74 12.54
N LYS A 714 -13.26 -5.98 13.02
CA LYS A 714 -13.09 -5.71 14.46
C LYS A 714 -14.30 -5.01 15.10
N THR A 715 -15.14 -4.34 14.31
CA THR A 715 -16.41 -3.74 14.75
C THR A 715 -17.50 -4.78 15.04
N GLY A 716 -17.26 -6.04 14.67
CA GLY A 716 -18.26 -7.10 14.76
C GLY A 716 -19.13 -7.25 13.52
N MET A 717 -18.96 -6.43 12.52
CA MET A 717 -19.70 -6.52 11.26
C MET A 717 -19.16 -7.63 10.37
N VAL A 718 -20.07 -8.36 9.73
CA VAL A 718 -19.72 -9.33 8.69
C VAL A 718 -19.74 -8.65 7.34
N THR A 719 -18.59 -8.62 6.67
CA THR A 719 -18.44 -8.00 5.35
C THR A 719 -18.43 -9.06 4.27
N TYR A 720 -19.07 -8.72 3.16
CA TYR A 720 -19.09 -9.54 1.95
C TYR A 720 -18.68 -8.69 0.75
N GLY A 721 -17.87 -9.22 -0.13
CA GLY A 721 -17.40 -8.49 -1.31
C GLY A 721 -17.09 -9.38 -2.49
N ILE A 722 -17.15 -8.78 -3.68
CA ILE A 722 -16.81 -9.39 -4.96
C ILE A 722 -15.91 -8.44 -5.76
N GLY A 723 -14.87 -8.98 -6.40
CA GLY A 723 -13.95 -8.22 -7.23
C GLY A 723 -14.32 -8.22 -8.70
N PHE A 724 -14.03 -7.11 -9.40
CA PHE A 724 -14.23 -6.93 -10.83
C PHE A 724 -12.91 -6.66 -11.55
N ASP A 725 -12.78 -7.17 -12.79
CA ASP A 725 -11.67 -6.81 -13.67
C ASP A 725 -11.85 -5.38 -14.25
N ASN A 726 -10.79 -4.82 -14.83
CA ASN A 726 -10.76 -3.51 -15.49
C ASN A 726 -10.78 -2.29 -14.57
N ASP A 727 -10.09 -2.35 -13.43
CA ASP A 727 -9.92 -1.25 -12.47
C ASP A 727 -11.24 -0.69 -11.88
N ASN A 728 -12.35 -1.42 -12.00
CA ASN A 728 -13.64 -1.03 -11.44
C ASN A 728 -13.81 -1.45 -9.95
N GLY A 729 -12.77 -2.03 -9.33
CA GLY A 729 -12.68 -2.30 -7.90
C GLY A 729 -13.50 -3.48 -7.39
N GLU A 730 -13.95 -3.37 -6.16
CA GLU A 730 -14.73 -4.37 -5.47
C GLU A 730 -16.07 -3.78 -5.01
N TYR A 731 -17.12 -4.61 -5.09
CA TYR A 731 -18.40 -4.31 -4.47
C TYR A 731 -18.46 -4.97 -3.11
N PHE A 732 -18.71 -4.14 -2.09
CA PHE A 732 -19.00 -4.60 -0.75
C PHE A 732 -20.47 -4.40 -0.46
N TRP A 733 -21.13 -5.41 0.07
CA TRP A 733 -22.46 -5.30 0.64
C TRP A 733 -22.38 -5.73 2.11
N ASN A 734 -23.10 -5.04 2.95
CA ASN A 734 -22.98 -5.19 4.40
C ASN A 734 -21.66 -4.68 4.98
N ASP A 735 -21.13 -3.60 4.41
CA ASP A 735 -19.86 -2.95 4.82
C ASP A 735 -20.13 -1.62 5.56
N ASP A 736 -21.37 -1.17 5.60
CA ASP A 736 -21.76 0.08 6.27
C ASP A 736 -22.02 -0.16 7.76
N GLU A 737 -21.38 0.62 8.63
CA GLU A 737 -21.55 0.58 10.08
C GLU A 737 -22.99 0.95 10.53
N SER A 738 -23.79 1.51 9.64
CA SER A 738 -25.16 1.96 9.91
C SER A 738 -26.23 0.86 9.79
N ILE A 739 -25.91 -0.35 9.31
CA ILE A 739 -26.89 -1.43 9.19
C ILE A 739 -27.07 -2.12 10.54
N GLU A 740 -28.06 -1.70 11.31
CA GLU A 740 -28.46 -2.37 12.55
C GLU A 740 -28.85 -3.84 12.28
N GLY A 741 -28.16 -4.78 12.90
CA GLY A 741 -28.51 -6.19 12.95
C GLY A 741 -27.66 -7.17 12.16
N ALA A 742 -26.56 -6.70 11.56
CA ALA A 742 -25.58 -7.55 10.86
C ALA A 742 -24.33 -7.86 11.69
N GLY A 743 -24.39 -7.71 13.01
CA GLY A 743 -23.25 -7.97 13.90
C GLY A 743 -23.05 -9.45 14.15
N VAL A 744 -21.77 -9.90 14.16
CA VAL A 744 -21.41 -11.26 14.56
C VAL A 744 -21.94 -11.59 15.96
N GLN A 745 -22.46 -12.78 16.13
CA GLN A 745 -22.84 -13.31 17.43
C GLN A 745 -21.69 -14.17 17.99
N LEU A 746 -20.80 -13.56 18.77
CA LEU A 746 -19.65 -14.26 19.35
C LEU A 746 -20.08 -15.47 20.19
N GLY A 747 -19.36 -16.59 20.06
CA GLY A 747 -19.62 -17.83 20.76
C GLY A 747 -20.84 -18.61 20.27
N ASN A 748 -21.42 -18.23 19.12
CA ASN A 748 -22.57 -18.93 18.54
C ASN A 748 -22.28 -19.38 17.10
N TRP A 749 -22.76 -20.57 16.79
CA TRP A 749 -22.72 -21.07 15.43
C TRP A 749 -23.73 -20.36 14.53
N VAL A 750 -23.25 -19.78 13.44
CA VAL A 750 -24.05 -19.07 12.44
C VAL A 750 -23.65 -19.56 11.04
N GLN A 751 -24.65 -19.78 10.19
CA GLN A 751 -24.41 -19.96 8.76
C GLN A 751 -24.32 -18.59 8.11
N TYR A 752 -23.14 -18.23 7.64
CA TYR A 752 -22.90 -17.02 6.86
C TYR A 752 -22.97 -17.37 5.37
N THR A 753 -23.78 -16.63 4.63
CA THR A 753 -23.94 -16.80 3.19
C THR A 753 -23.86 -15.46 2.51
N GLY A 754 -22.97 -15.33 1.53
CA GLY A 754 -22.88 -14.16 0.66
C GLY A 754 -22.94 -14.56 -0.80
N GLY A 755 -23.90 -14.02 -1.54
CA GLY A 755 -24.10 -14.31 -2.94
C GLY A 755 -24.18 -13.04 -3.78
N PHE A 756 -23.57 -13.06 -4.94
CA PHE A 756 -23.59 -11.97 -5.91
C PHE A 756 -23.93 -12.48 -7.29
N ASP A 757 -24.73 -11.71 -8.02
CA ASP A 757 -25.01 -11.90 -9.44
C ASP A 757 -24.95 -10.56 -10.13
N ARG A 758 -24.31 -10.53 -11.29
CA ARG A 758 -24.06 -9.28 -12.01
C ARG A 758 -25.33 -8.54 -12.44
N ALA A 759 -26.40 -9.26 -12.71
CA ALA A 759 -27.67 -8.65 -13.13
C ALA A 759 -28.58 -8.25 -11.98
N THR A 760 -28.42 -8.86 -10.80
CA THR A 760 -29.34 -8.69 -9.66
C THR A 760 -28.64 -8.22 -8.37
N GLY A 761 -27.33 -7.95 -8.43
CA GLY A 761 -26.56 -7.48 -7.29
C GLY A 761 -26.31 -8.54 -6.22
N GLY A 762 -25.89 -8.10 -5.03
CA GLY A 762 -25.48 -8.95 -3.92
C GLY A 762 -26.55 -9.13 -2.85
N THR A 763 -26.53 -10.28 -2.18
CA THR A 763 -27.32 -10.56 -0.97
C THR A 763 -26.49 -11.33 0.04
N SER A 764 -26.62 -10.99 1.32
CA SER A 764 -26.03 -11.74 2.43
C SER A 764 -27.06 -12.21 3.42
N TRP A 765 -26.79 -13.34 4.05
CA TRP A 765 -27.69 -14.02 4.96
C TRP A 765 -26.93 -14.52 6.18
N GLU A 766 -27.54 -14.35 7.34
CA GLU A 766 -27.14 -15.00 8.58
C GLU A 766 -28.23 -16.02 8.94
N ASN A 767 -27.88 -17.29 8.84
CA ASN A 767 -28.86 -18.39 8.88
C ASN A 767 -29.92 -18.20 7.77
N THR A 768 -31.17 -17.95 8.15
CA THR A 768 -32.29 -17.72 7.20
C THR A 768 -32.69 -16.27 7.07
N LYS A 769 -32.00 -15.34 7.78
CA LYS A 769 -32.32 -13.91 7.82
C LYS A 769 -31.44 -13.18 6.81
N LEU A 770 -32.07 -12.38 5.94
CA LEU A 770 -31.35 -11.45 5.06
C LEU A 770 -30.66 -10.39 5.92
N SER A 771 -29.33 -10.25 5.80
CA SER A 771 -28.50 -9.35 6.58
C SER A 771 -27.98 -8.16 5.79
N GLY A 772 -27.89 -8.27 4.47
CA GLY A 772 -27.47 -7.17 3.61
C GLY A 772 -27.85 -7.38 2.15
N GLN A 773 -27.91 -6.28 1.40
CA GLN A 773 -28.22 -6.29 -0.02
C GLN A 773 -27.54 -5.11 -0.72
N ILE A 774 -27.10 -5.32 -1.95
CA ILE A 774 -26.61 -4.28 -2.86
C ILE A 774 -27.22 -4.50 -4.24
N ASP A 775 -27.50 -3.40 -4.94
CA ASP A 775 -27.99 -3.45 -6.31
C ASP A 775 -26.90 -3.92 -7.30
N ALA A 776 -27.33 -4.30 -8.49
CA ALA A 776 -26.41 -4.62 -9.57
C ALA A 776 -25.55 -3.41 -9.95
N PRO A 777 -24.27 -3.63 -10.30
CA PRO A 777 -23.40 -2.53 -10.72
C PRO A 777 -23.92 -1.89 -12.01
N ASP A 778 -23.78 -0.58 -12.13
CA ASP A 778 -24.20 0.22 -13.29
C ASP A 778 -23.12 0.34 -14.39
N PHE A 779 -21.98 -0.33 -14.20
CA PHE A 779 -20.85 -0.32 -15.13
C PHE A 779 -20.69 -1.67 -15.86
N ASP A 780 -20.12 -1.62 -17.06
CA ASP A 780 -19.84 -2.80 -17.86
C ASP A 780 -18.46 -3.40 -17.53
N SER A 781 -18.42 -4.37 -16.60
CA SER A 781 -17.21 -5.11 -16.23
C SER A 781 -17.52 -6.57 -15.97
N VAL A 782 -16.51 -7.43 -16.01
CA VAL A 782 -16.62 -8.85 -15.66
C VAL A 782 -16.16 -9.12 -14.24
N ILE A 783 -16.75 -10.13 -13.60
CA ILE A 783 -16.29 -10.58 -12.29
C ILE A 783 -14.84 -11.05 -12.44
N LYS A 784 -13.98 -10.59 -11.53
CA LYS A 784 -12.57 -10.92 -11.51
C LYS A 784 -12.37 -12.42 -11.32
N ASN A 785 -11.71 -13.04 -12.27
CA ASN A 785 -11.44 -14.48 -12.24
C ASN A 785 -9.96 -14.71 -11.91
N TRP A 786 -9.66 -14.96 -10.62
CA TRP A 786 -8.30 -15.18 -10.13
C TRP A 786 -7.90 -16.63 -10.34
N GLU A 787 -7.49 -16.96 -11.59
CA GLU A 787 -6.81 -18.22 -11.84
C GLU A 787 -5.51 -18.29 -11.05
N GLY A 788 -5.22 -19.44 -10.49
CA GLY A 788 -4.00 -19.70 -9.74
C GLY A 788 -4.01 -19.23 -8.28
N LYS A 789 -5.13 -18.78 -7.72
CA LYS A 789 -5.25 -18.40 -6.31
C LYS A 789 -6.10 -19.37 -5.52
N SER A 790 -5.53 -19.96 -4.47
CA SER A 790 -6.27 -20.81 -3.53
C SER A 790 -7.41 -20.04 -2.86
N MET A 791 -8.40 -20.77 -2.39
CA MET A 791 -9.43 -20.28 -1.48
C MET A 791 -9.05 -20.69 -0.06
N TYR A 792 -9.32 -19.83 0.89
CA TYR A 792 -8.98 -20.07 2.30
C TYR A 792 -10.19 -19.88 3.19
N SER A 793 -10.31 -20.69 4.20
CA SER A 793 -11.24 -20.47 5.32
C SER A 793 -10.43 -20.42 6.62
N GLY A 794 -10.69 -19.41 7.46
CA GLY A 794 -9.91 -19.16 8.68
C GLY A 794 -8.62 -18.36 8.43
N PHE A 795 -8.29 -18.02 7.19
CA PHE A 795 -7.05 -17.34 6.82
C PHE A 795 -7.25 -16.32 5.72
N SER A 796 -6.53 -15.22 5.77
CA SER A 796 -6.42 -14.24 4.70
C SER A 796 -5.01 -13.68 4.60
N PHE A 797 -4.48 -13.60 3.39
CA PHE A 797 -3.30 -12.80 3.11
C PHE A 797 -3.65 -11.33 3.22
N HIS A 798 -3.03 -10.63 4.16
CA HIS A 798 -3.16 -9.20 4.30
C HIS A 798 -1.80 -8.55 4.05
N ARG A 799 -1.65 -7.91 2.90
CA ARG A 799 -0.42 -7.21 2.54
C ARG A 799 -0.59 -5.74 2.88
N HIS A 800 -0.26 -5.36 4.10
CA HIS A 800 0.00 -3.95 4.41
C HIS A 800 1.26 -3.50 3.69
N LEU A 801 1.09 -2.90 2.52
CA LEU A 801 2.19 -2.30 1.76
C LEU A 801 2.74 -1.04 2.44
N LEU A 802 2.08 -0.50 3.46
CA LEU A 802 2.31 0.85 3.95
C LEU A 802 2.39 1.05 5.46
N SER A 803 2.11 0.06 6.30
CA SER A 803 2.26 0.33 7.73
C SER A 803 3.71 0.19 8.16
N ASN A 804 4.37 1.31 8.38
CA ASN A 804 5.63 1.44 9.10
C ASN A 804 5.54 1.01 10.57
N ARG A 805 4.42 0.46 11.02
CA ARG A 805 4.18 0.08 12.42
C ARG A 805 4.86 -1.22 12.86
N GLY A 806 5.92 -1.66 12.18
CA GLY A 806 6.78 -2.76 12.65
C GLY A 806 6.10 -4.12 12.87
N ARG A 807 4.84 -4.27 12.50
CA ARG A 807 4.08 -5.51 12.58
C ARG A 807 4.07 -6.14 11.20
N GLY A 808 5.07 -6.94 10.93
CA GLY A 808 5.14 -7.76 9.72
C GLY A 808 4.07 -8.86 9.66
N LYS A 809 2.82 -8.57 10.01
CA LYS A 809 1.71 -9.49 9.75
C LYS A 809 1.34 -9.39 8.28
N THR A 810 1.73 -10.41 7.55
CA THR A 810 1.35 -10.63 6.15
C THR A 810 0.01 -11.36 6.01
N HIS A 811 -0.67 -11.66 7.11
CA HIS A 811 -1.90 -12.46 7.15
C HIS A 811 -2.73 -12.20 8.42
N THR A 812 -4.02 -12.45 8.34
CA THR A 812 -4.94 -12.49 9.48
C THR A 812 -5.53 -13.88 9.63
N MET A 813 -5.80 -14.29 10.88
CA MET A 813 -6.27 -15.63 11.25
C MET A 813 -7.56 -15.53 12.07
N LEU A 814 -8.45 -16.49 11.86
CA LEU A 814 -9.67 -16.63 12.65
C LEU A 814 -9.35 -17.33 13.98
N THR A 815 -9.83 -16.75 15.09
CA THR A 815 -9.95 -17.48 16.35
C THR A 815 -11.41 -17.88 16.54
N GLY A 816 -11.67 -19.18 16.55
CA GLY A 816 -13.02 -19.73 16.60
C GLY A 816 -13.14 -21.00 15.78
N ASP A 817 -14.35 -21.40 15.46
CA ASP A 817 -14.62 -22.65 14.79
C ASP A 817 -15.17 -22.43 13.37
N ILE A 818 -14.81 -23.29 12.44
CA ILE A 818 -15.41 -23.38 11.11
C ILE A 818 -16.09 -24.74 10.94
N GLY A 819 -17.31 -24.73 10.42
CA GLY A 819 -18.08 -25.91 10.04
C GLY A 819 -18.01 -26.14 8.51
N GLN A 820 -19.11 -26.63 7.93
CA GLN A 820 -19.15 -26.87 6.48
C GLN A 820 -18.79 -25.61 5.69
N ILE A 821 -18.04 -25.82 4.60
CA ILE A 821 -17.69 -24.78 3.61
C ILE A 821 -18.34 -25.18 2.29
N ARG A 822 -19.04 -24.22 1.65
CA ARG A 822 -19.61 -24.42 0.31
C ARG A 822 -19.32 -23.22 -0.58
N PHE A 823 -19.09 -23.48 -1.83
CA PHE A 823 -18.92 -22.46 -2.87
C PHE A 823 -19.68 -22.85 -4.12
N TYR A 824 -20.43 -21.90 -4.65
CA TYR A 824 -21.26 -22.06 -5.85
C TYR A 824 -20.83 -21.04 -6.91
N ASN A 825 -20.88 -21.42 -8.17
CA ASN A 825 -20.67 -20.51 -9.29
C ASN A 825 -21.95 -19.82 -9.78
N ALA A 826 -22.90 -19.63 -8.87
CA ALA A 826 -24.14 -18.90 -9.08
C ALA A 826 -24.58 -18.20 -7.78
N LYS A 827 -25.37 -17.14 -7.87
CA LYS A 827 -26.05 -16.55 -6.72
C LYS A 827 -27.19 -17.48 -6.28
N LEU A 828 -27.16 -17.93 -5.06
CA LEU A 828 -28.21 -18.76 -4.50
C LEU A 828 -29.48 -17.93 -4.21
N SER A 829 -30.64 -18.55 -4.43
CA SER A 829 -31.94 -18.03 -4.02
C SER A 829 -32.13 -18.13 -2.50
N GLU A 830 -33.07 -17.35 -1.98
CA GLU A 830 -33.51 -17.44 -0.59
C GLU A 830 -34.00 -18.86 -0.23
N GLU A 831 -34.72 -19.51 -1.15
CA GLU A 831 -35.20 -20.87 -0.99
C GLU A 831 -34.04 -21.87 -0.86
N SER A 832 -33.01 -21.73 -1.71
CA SER A 832 -31.79 -22.56 -1.61
C SER A 832 -31.09 -22.38 -0.28
N ASN A 833 -30.93 -21.13 0.17
CA ASN A 833 -30.30 -20.85 1.46
C ASN A 833 -31.08 -21.46 2.63
N LYS A 834 -32.43 -21.32 2.67
CA LYS A 834 -33.28 -21.89 3.69
C LYS A 834 -33.27 -23.43 3.69
N THR A 835 -33.28 -24.03 2.51
CA THR A 835 -33.23 -25.52 2.36
C THR A 835 -31.91 -26.06 2.93
N ILE A 836 -30.77 -25.45 2.56
CA ILE A 836 -29.46 -25.88 3.05
C ILE A 836 -29.32 -25.66 4.56
N TYR A 837 -29.83 -24.53 5.07
CA TYR A 837 -29.81 -24.26 6.53
C TYR A 837 -30.61 -25.32 7.31
N SER A 838 -31.80 -25.68 6.80
CA SER A 838 -32.70 -26.64 7.44
C SER A 838 -32.21 -28.07 7.33
N ASN A 839 -31.42 -28.40 6.32
CA ASN A 839 -30.82 -29.70 6.09
C ASN A 839 -29.41 -29.54 5.53
N PRO A 840 -28.39 -29.46 6.39
CA PRO A 840 -26.98 -29.29 5.96
C PRO A 840 -26.41 -30.45 5.11
N SER A 841 -27.13 -31.52 4.94
CA SER A 841 -26.77 -32.63 4.03
C SER A 841 -27.36 -32.47 2.63
N ASP A 842 -28.15 -31.41 2.37
CA ASP A 842 -28.76 -31.13 1.08
C ASP A 842 -27.89 -30.17 0.25
N LYS A 843 -27.78 -30.40 -1.06
CA LYS A 843 -27.10 -29.50 -2.00
C LYS A 843 -27.91 -28.23 -2.31
N GLY A 844 -29.17 -28.20 -1.92
CA GLY A 844 -30.14 -27.17 -2.26
C GLY A 844 -30.68 -27.27 -3.70
N PRO A 845 -31.75 -26.51 -4.01
CA PRO A 845 -32.40 -26.51 -5.32
C PRO A 845 -31.49 -26.11 -6.49
N GLN A 846 -30.36 -25.45 -6.23
CA GLN A 846 -29.36 -25.05 -7.22
C GLN A 846 -28.05 -25.85 -7.08
N GLY A 847 -28.14 -27.11 -6.65
CA GLY A 847 -26.99 -27.94 -6.37
C GLY A 847 -26.10 -28.29 -7.57
N GLU A 848 -26.58 -28.09 -8.81
CA GLU A 848 -25.77 -28.18 -10.03
C GLU A 848 -24.67 -27.12 -10.13
N ASN A 849 -24.82 -26.01 -9.42
CA ASN A 849 -23.81 -24.93 -9.37
C ASN A 849 -22.80 -25.08 -8.22
N LEU A 850 -22.90 -26.15 -7.45
CA LEU A 850 -22.00 -26.40 -6.31
C LEU A 850 -20.61 -26.80 -6.78
N VAL A 851 -19.61 -25.99 -6.44
CA VAL A 851 -18.21 -26.17 -6.85
C VAL A 851 -17.35 -26.76 -5.74
N VAL A 852 -17.61 -26.38 -4.51
CA VAL A 852 -16.92 -26.91 -3.32
C VAL A 852 -17.95 -27.29 -2.27
N TRP A 853 -17.74 -28.44 -1.62
CA TRP A 853 -18.46 -28.82 -0.42
C TRP A 853 -17.55 -29.62 0.52
N LEU A 854 -17.01 -28.93 1.49
CA LEU A 854 -16.23 -29.55 2.56
C LEU A 854 -17.10 -29.78 3.80
N ASP A 855 -17.05 -30.98 4.30
CA ASP A 855 -17.74 -31.44 5.51
C ASP A 855 -16.70 -32.17 6.35
N PHE A 856 -16.44 -31.67 7.55
CA PHE A 856 -15.34 -32.12 8.40
C PHE A 856 -15.67 -33.36 9.23
N ALA A 857 -16.68 -34.15 8.87
CA ALA A 857 -16.90 -35.46 9.50
C ALA A 857 -15.62 -36.32 9.39
N PRO A 858 -15.21 -37.04 10.47
CA PRO A 858 -13.96 -37.78 10.47
C PRO A 858 -13.77 -38.71 9.27
N GLU A 859 -14.86 -39.33 8.76
CA GLU A 859 -14.84 -40.20 7.59
C GLU A 859 -14.56 -39.48 6.28
N ASN A 860 -14.65 -38.13 6.25
CA ASN A 860 -14.34 -37.33 5.07
C ASN A 860 -12.90 -36.80 5.10
N ILE A 861 -12.16 -37.03 6.21
CA ILE A 861 -10.77 -36.58 6.36
C ILE A 861 -9.83 -37.75 6.06
N GLU A 862 -9.01 -37.59 5.01
CA GLU A 862 -7.95 -38.51 4.66
C GLU A 862 -6.68 -38.15 5.42
N THR A 863 -6.16 -39.11 6.17
CA THR A 863 -4.99 -38.94 7.08
C THR A 863 -3.77 -39.72 6.59
N ASP A 864 -3.90 -40.58 5.60
CA ASP A 864 -2.79 -41.34 5.05
C ASP A 864 -2.26 -40.76 3.76
N GLY A 865 -0.97 -40.54 3.70
CA GLY A 865 -0.26 -40.04 2.54
C GLY A 865 0.94 -40.90 2.18
N MET A 866 1.23 -41.00 0.87
CA MET A 866 2.40 -41.71 0.38
C MET A 866 3.15 -40.82 -0.62
N HIS A 867 4.46 -40.72 -0.44
CA HIS A 867 5.36 -40.03 -1.36
C HIS A 867 6.44 -41.01 -1.84
N VAL A 868 6.61 -41.11 -3.14
CA VAL A 868 7.61 -42.01 -3.76
C VAL A 868 8.54 -41.17 -4.63
N THR A 869 9.84 -41.23 -4.35
CA THR A 869 10.83 -40.54 -5.19
C THR A 869 11.03 -41.27 -6.52
N GLU A 870 11.54 -40.58 -7.51
CA GLU A 870 12.05 -41.22 -8.72
C GLU A 870 13.27 -42.11 -8.39
N TRP A 871 13.54 -43.07 -9.25
CA TRP A 871 14.72 -43.90 -9.18
C TRP A 871 15.98 -43.03 -9.42
N ARG A 872 16.88 -43.00 -8.45
CA ARG A 872 18.12 -42.26 -8.54
C ARG A 872 19.31 -43.19 -8.74
N PRO A 873 20.23 -42.88 -9.68
CA PRO A 873 21.41 -43.71 -9.87
C PRO A 873 22.32 -43.68 -8.63
N VAL A 874 22.85 -44.82 -8.28
CA VAL A 874 23.79 -44.99 -7.13
C VAL A 874 24.96 -45.84 -7.54
N ILE A 875 26.15 -45.51 -7.03
CA ILE A 875 27.38 -46.24 -7.33
C ILE A 875 27.93 -46.86 -6.04
N GLY A 876 27.96 -48.21 -5.99
CA GLY A 876 28.51 -48.97 -4.88
C GLY A 876 27.45 -49.68 -4.03
N ASN A 877 27.90 -50.18 -2.87
CA ASN A 877 27.01 -50.80 -1.89
C ASN A 877 26.31 -49.74 -1.06
N LEU A 878 25.04 -49.89 -0.78
CA LEU A 878 24.34 -49.05 0.18
C LEU A 878 24.93 -49.26 1.57
N LYS A 879 25.05 -48.21 2.32
CA LYS A 879 25.62 -48.20 3.68
C LYS A 879 24.59 -47.78 4.72
N GLU A 880 24.01 -46.63 4.51
CA GLU A 880 23.20 -45.99 5.55
C GLU A 880 22.03 -45.18 4.94
N PHE A 881 20.92 -45.20 5.60
CA PHE A 881 19.84 -44.23 5.48
C PHE A 881 19.79 -43.41 6.76
N SER A 882 19.95 -42.09 6.63
CA SER A 882 19.81 -41.14 7.74
C SER A 882 18.66 -40.21 7.47
N TYR A 883 17.94 -39.81 8.53
CA TYR A 883 16.76 -38.96 8.43
C TYR A 883 16.63 -37.99 9.59
N GLU A 884 15.82 -36.96 9.41
CA GLU A 884 15.37 -36.04 10.42
C GLU A 884 13.87 -35.83 10.27
N THR A 885 13.10 -36.03 11.34
CA THR A 885 11.64 -35.92 11.39
C THR A 885 11.18 -35.03 12.52
N GLU A 886 9.94 -34.55 12.40
CA GLU A 886 9.15 -34.00 13.46
C GLU A 886 7.83 -34.76 13.47
N ILE A 887 7.55 -35.51 14.52
CA ILE A 887 6.37 -36.39 14.65
C ILE A 887 5.77 -36.11 16.02
N THR A 888 4.50 -35.69 16.06
CA THR A 888 3.79 -35.36 17.30
C THR A 888 2.68 -36.39 17.56
N GLY A 889 2.33 -36.59 18.82
CA GLY A 889 1.18 -37.32 19.31
C GLY A 889 0.94 -38.68 18.65
N ALA A 890 -0.21 -38.83 17.98
CA ALA A 890 -0.65 -40.04 17.31
C ALA A 890 -0.17 -40.19 15.86
N ALA A 891 0.52 -39.18 15.31
CA ALA A 891 1.09 -39.24 13.98
C ALA A 891 2.20 -40.29 13.86
N SER A 892 2.44 -40.80 12.65
CA SER A 892 3.54 -41.74 12.40
C SER A 892 4.11 -41.56 10.98
N ALA A 893 5.36 -41.99 10.83
CA ALA A 893 6.04 -41.98 9.55
C ALA A 893 6.83 -43.26 9.37
N LYS A 894 6.86 -43.76 8.11
CA LYS A 894 7.65 -44.92 7.70
C LYS A 894 8.40 -44.58 6.40
N ALA A 895 9.60 -45.12 6.25
CA ALA A 895 10.30 -45.11 4.97
C ALA A 895 10.53 -46.54 4.49
N VAL A 896 10.37 -46.72 3.16
CA VAL A 896 10.77 -47.95 2.47
C VAL A 896 11.86 -47.55 1.48
N ILE A 897 13.06 -48.06 1.71
CA ILE A 897 14.21 -47.84 0.81
C ILE A 897 14.21 -49.03 -0.16
N GLU A 898 14.02 -48.75 -1.44
CA GLU A 898 13.99 -49.73 -2.49
C GLU A 898 15.20 -49.61 -3.42
N ILE A 899 15.72 -50.73 -3.88
CA ILE A 899 16.84 -50.77 -4.81
C ILE A 899 16.45 -51.44 -6.12
N SER A 900 17.14 -51.08 -7.21
CA SER A 900 16.89 -51.61 -8.55
C SER A 900 18.18 -51.73 -9.34
N ASP A 901 18.23 -52.63 -10.34
CA ASP A 901 19.33 -52.74 -11.28
C ASP A 901 18.97 -52.16 -12.67
N ASP A 902 17.67 -51.88 -12.91
CA ASP A 902 17.16 -51.36 -14.20
C ASP A 902 16.53 -49.98 -14.08
N GLY A 903 16.22 -49.52 -12.84
CA GLY A 903 15.47 -48.26 -12.57
C GLY A 903 13.97 -48.39 -12.75
N GLU A 904 13.42 -49.62 -12.87
CA GLU A 904 11.99 -49.89 -13.03
C GLU A 904 11.51 -50.92 -12.03
N THR A 905 12.23 -52.01 -11.84
CA THR A 905 11.84 -53.15 -11.03
C THR A 905 12.50 -53.14 -9.68
N VAL A 906 11.73 -53.31 -8.59
CA VAL A 906 12.26 -53.39 -7.24
C VAL A 906 12.99 -54.73 -7.08
N LYS A 907 14.29 -54.68 -6.79
CA LYS A 907 15.13 -55.88 -6.53
C LYS A 907 15.08 -56.33 -5.09
N ALA A 908 15.15 -55.35 -4.16
CA ALA A 908 15.01 -55.57 -2.71
C ALA A 908 14.56 -54.27 -2.05
N SER A 909 14.05 -54.37 -0.85
CA SER A 909 13.62 -53.21 -0.06
C SER A 909 13.87 -53.39 1.44
N ARG A 910 13.99 -52.28 2.13
CA ARG A 910 14.08 -52.17 3.59
C ARG A 910 13.07 -51.16 4.11
N GLU A 911 12.15 -51.61 4.98
CA GLU A 911 11.20 -50.75 5.69
C GLU A 911 11.75 -50.35 7.07
N VAL A 912 11.47 -49.10 7.46
CA VAL A 912 11.83 -48.57 8.78
C VAL A 912 10.73 -47.63 9.29
N ASP A 913 10.35 -47.80 10.57
CA ASP A 913 9.54 -46.80 11.27
C ASP A 913 10.45 -45.64 11.67
N LEU A 914 10.07 -44.41 11.27
CA LEU A 914 10.84 -43.21 11.54
C LEU A 914 10.47 -42.69 12.93
N ALA A 915 11.46 -42.61 13.81
CA ALA A 915 11.27 -42.01 15.14
C ALA A 915 11.33 -40.47 15.05
N ASN A 916 10.72 -39.78 15.99
CA ASN A 916 10.82 -38.33 16.11
C ASN A 916 12.30 -37.90 16.33
N GLY A 917 12.76 -36.90 15.60
CA GLY A 917 14.13 -36.41 15.61
C GLY A 917 15.03 -37.04 14.54
N LYS A 918 16.30 -37.20 14.86
CA LYS A 918 17.31 -37.74 13.92
C LYS A 918 17.49 -39.23 14.14
N GLY A 919 17.55 -39.98 13.05
CA GLY A 919 17.79 -41.41 13.09
C GLY A 919 18.63 -41.89 11.92
N THR A 920 19.20 -43.12 12.08
CA THR A 920 19.96 -43.80 11.05
C THR A 920 19.58 -45.28 10.98
N LEU A 921 19.64 -45.87 9.78
CA LEU A 921 19.40 -47.26 9.49
C LEU A 921 20.55 -47.81 8.66
N ASP A 922 21.11 -48.96 9.07
CA ASP A 922 22.09 -49.69 8.29
C ASP A 922 21.41 -50.34 7.06
N LEU A 923 21.91 -50.02 5.88
CA LEU A 923 21.44 -50.53 4.59
C LEU A 923 22.39 -51.55 3.95
N THR A 924 23.44 -52.03 4.67
CA THR A 924 24.44 -52.90 4.11
C THR A 924 23.86 -54.23 3.63
N GLU A 925 22.78 -54.71 4.21
CA GLU A 925 22.08 -55.92 3.78
C GLU A 925 21.44 -55.83 2.38
N LEU A 926 21.06 -54.61 1.92
CA LEU A 926 20.53 -54.43 0.56
C LEU A 926 21.60 -54.61 -0.51
N GLY A 927 22.87 -54.49 -0.15
CA GLY A 927 23.99 -54.76 -1.00
C GLY A 927 24.18 -53.74 -2.14
N ARG A 928 24.58 -54.23 -3.31
CA ARG A 928 24.89 -53.35 -4.45
C ARG A 928 23.65 -53.13 -5.32
N ALA A 929 23.45 -51.87 -5.69
CA ALA A 929 22.39 -51.44 -6.56
C ALA A 929 22.91 -50.46 -7.61
N LYS A 930 22.19 -50.28 -8.72
CA LYS A 930 22.40 -49.22 -9.70
C LYS A 930 21.48 -48.06 -9.46
N TYR A 931 20.32 -48.29 -8.87
CA TYR A 931 19.33 -47.28 -8.57
C TYR A 931 18.73 -47.50 -7.17
N VAL A 932 18.34 -46.39 -6.53
CA VAL A 932 17.64 -46.39 -5.25
C VAL A 932 16.51 -45.37 -5.31
N ARG A 933 15.39 -45.69 -4.65
CA ARG A 933 14.32 -44.74 -4.37
C ARG A 933 13.82 -44.90 -2.94
N VAL A 934 13.18 -43.86 -2.43
CA VAL A 934 12.59 -43.85 -1.10
C VAL A 934 11.08 -43.64 -1.22
N CYS A 935 10.32 -44.55 -0.64
CA CYS A 935 8.88 -44.42 -0.48
C CYS A 935 8.60 -44.04 0.98
N SER A 936 8.06 -42.85 1.20
CA SER A 936 7.69 -42.37 2.53
C SER A 936 6.18 -42.49 2.71
N ARG A 937 5.75 -43.15 3.80
CA ARG A 937 4.35 -43.30 4.20
C ARG A 937 4.15 -42.46 5.46
N LEU A 938 3.24 -41.52 5.41
CA LEU A 938 2.98 -40.55 6.47
C LEU A 938 1.51 -40.72 6.92
N HIS A 939 1.27 -40.80 8.22
CA HIS A 939 -0.07 -40.91 8.81
C HIS A 939 -0.25 -39.77 9.79
N SER A 940 -1.18 -38.87 9.52
CA SER A 940 -1.62 -37.79 10.41
C SER A 940 -2.83 -38.28 11.25
N SER A 941 -3.17 -37.54 12.29
CA SER A 941 -4.34 -37.80 13.14
C SER A 941 -5.08 -36.49 13.41
N VAL A 942 -6.37 -36.45 13.18
CA VAL A 942 -7.24 -35.30 13.48
C VAL A 942 -8.36 -35.77 14.40
N THR A 943 -8.39 -35.23 15.61
CA THR A 943 -9.34 -35.63 16.66
C THR A 943 -9.97 -34.42 17.35
N GLU A 944 -10.86 -34.66 18.31
CA GLU A 944 -11.42 -33.59 19.15
C GLU A 944 -10.35 -33.01 20.12
N ASP A 945 -9.23 -33.68 20.35
CA ASP A 945 -8.19 -33.27 21.29
C ASP A 945 -6.97 -32.66 20.60
N ALA A 946 -6.61 -33.15 19.41
CA ALA A 946 -5.40 -32.71 18.71
C ALA A 946 -5.42 -33.02 17.20
N THR A 947 -4.68 -32.27 16.44
CA THR A 947 -4.21 -32.62 15.09
C THR A 947 -2.70 -32.84 15.14
N ASP A 948 -2.30 -34.07 14.84
CA ASP A 948 -0.92 -34.50 14.82
C ASP A 948 -0.47 -34.75 13.39
N VAL A 949 0.64 -34.10 12.97
CA VAL A 949 1.15 -34.15 11.60
C VAL A 949 2.60 -34.62 11.60
N PRO A 950 2.95 -35.67 10.83
CA PRO A 950 4.34 -36.08 10.68
C PRO A 950 5.05 -35.23 9.62
N VAL A 951 6.24 -34.75 9.92
CA VAL A 951 7.12 -34.03 8.96
C VAL A 951 8.43 -34.79 8.81
N LEU A 952 8.75 -35.20 7.59
CA LEU A 952 10.07 -35.70 7.24
C LEU A 952 10.91 -34.54 6.70
N LYS A 953 11.74 -33.92 7.56
CA LYS A 953 12.53 -32.72 7.25
C LYS A 953 13.63 -32.97 6.22
N SER A 954 14.30 -34.10 6.36
CA SER A 954 15.38 -34.49 5.47
C SER A 954 15.68 -35.97 5.57
N TYR A 955 16.23 -36.52 4.51
CA TYR A 955 16.87 -37.84 4.54
C TYR A 955 18.03 -37.93 3.56
N THR A 956 18.92 -38.88 3.81
CA THR A 956 20.10 -39.14 2.96
C THR A 956 20.30 -40.65 2.85
N VAL A 957 20.52 -41.13 1.64
CA VAL A 957 20.97 -42.48 1.37
C VAL A 957 22.44 -42.44 1.03
N VAL A 958 23.29 -43.10 1.81
CA VAL A 958 24.71 -43.17 1.61
C VAL A 958 25.09 -44.50 0.95
N ALA A 959 25.86 -44.41 -0.17
CA ALA A 959 26.51 -45.52 -0.80
C ALA A 959 28.01 -45.30 -0.83
N GLY A 960 28.78 -46.34 -0.76
CA GLY A 960 30.23 -46.25 -0.81
C GLY A 960 30.86 -47.32 -1.72
N ASN A 961 32.00 -46.96 -2.31
CA ASN A 961 32.80 -47.92 -3.06
C ASN A 961 33.25 -49.04 -2.10
N CYS A 962 33.17 -50.29 -2.56
CA CYS A 962 33.90 -51.39 -1.90
C CYS A 962 35.38 -51.04 -1.93
N ASN A 963 35.95 -50.72 -0.77
CA ASN A 963 37.40 -50.91 -0.63
C ASN A 963 37.64 -52.42 -0.67
N THR A 964 38.33 -52.85 -1.71
CA THR A 964 38.83 -54.22 -1.85
C THR A 964 39.65 -54.64 -0.65
#